data_06d2e9ae9b18bf493d28ed8f57a8aee0
#
_entry.id   06d2e9ae9b18bf493d28ed8f57a8aee0
#
_cell.length_a   1.000
_cell.length_b   1.000
_cell.length_c   1.000
_cell.angle_alpha   90.00
_cell.angle_beta   90.00
_cell.angle_gamma   90.00
#
_symmetry.space_group_name_H-M   'P 1'
#
loop_
_entity.id
_entity.type
_entity.pdbx_description
1 polymer ?
#
loop_
_entity_poly.entity_id
_entity_poly.type
_entity_poly.pdbx_seq_one_letter_code
_entity_poly.pdbx_strand_id
1 'polypeptide(L)'
;MPTKEKHFEEYSALATLPLRDVVVYPHMVLPLFVGRPKSIAALEAAMANDDPVFLLAQIDPNTEDPTASDLHRTGTVAQVLQVLKLPDGTVKVLVEGIRRGRVLTIEESGGLFLSHVEAVNEYADADNPDIEAIRRTLLTQFDQYAKLNKKIPAEIINTINSIDDNSRLVDTIAAHLQLKLEQRQQILETFGIIGRMEFLLAQLESELDIMQVEKRIRGRVKRQMEKSQREYYLNEQVKAIQKELGEEDERGELDALEAKIKEAGMTKESEEKCLSELKKLKMMPPMSAESTVVRNYIDTLLELPWKKKSRVSKDIAKADLVLNADHYGLEKVKERILEYLAVQKRMDKLKGPILCLVGPPGVGKTSLGESIAKATGRQYVRMALGGVRDESEIRGHRRTYIGSMPGKILQNMAKAGVKNPLFLLDEIDKLGSDFRGDPASALLEVLDPEQNNKFADHYAEVDYDLSDVMFIATSNSLNIPTPLLDRMEIIRLSGYTEDEKINIAMQYLVPKQMKRNGVKEGELVVEESAVRDIIRYYTREAGVRSLDREIAKICRKVVMQITLNEDKKRSSETKKTSKAKPKAVKVNEKNLHDYLGVRRFDYGVAESENRIGQVTGLAWTEVGGELLTVEAVALPGKGVIQCTGQLGDVMKESVSAAWSVVRSRAESVGLAPDFYEKKDIHVHVPEGATPKDGPSAGIAMTLAMVSAFTKIPVRADVAMTGEITLRGEVLPIGGLKEKLLAALRGGIKHVLIPKDNVKDLEEIPENVKTGLTIHPVKWIDEVLALGLESQPTPWVAPLSTEEAQVEAAKPKSRAKATKH
;
A
#
# COMPACT_ATOMS: atom_id res chain seq x y z
N MET A 1 -4.32 -44.03 37.47
CA MET A 1 -3.70 -42.87 38.14
C MET A 1 -4.80 -41.84 38.30
N PRO A 2 -5.07 -41.32 39.49
CA PRO A 2 -6.17 -40.41 39.73
C PRO A 2 -5.78 -39.02 39.18
N THR A 3 -6.68 -38.46 38.38
CA THR A 3 -6.66 -37.05 37.94
C THR A 3 -6.72 -36.16 39.17
N LYS A 4 -5.62 -35.42 39.45
CA LYS A 4 -5.65 -34.32 40.39
C LYS A 4 -6.64 -33.28 39.92
N GLU A 5 -7.75 -33.12 40.61
CA GLU A 5 -8.63 -31.95 40.46
C GLU A 5 -7.80 -30.71 40.76
N LYS A 6 -7.68 -29.84 39.74
CA LYS A 6 -7.08 -28.51 39.89
C LYS A 6 -8.10 -27.67 40.66
N HIS A 7 -7.88 -27.43 41.94
CA HIS A 7 -8.58 -26.39 42.67
C HIS A 7 -8.18 -25.03 42.08
N PHE A 8 -9.06 -24.43 41.31
CA PHE A 8 -8.96 -23.03 40.94
C PHE A 8 -9.43 -22.22 42.15
N GLU A 9 -8.61 -21.27 42.65
CA GLU A 9 -9.06 -20.29 43.62
C GLU A 9 -9.97 -19.31 42.86
N GLU A 10 -11.25 -19.33 43.16
CA GLU A 10 -12.23 -18.36 42.66
C GLU A 10 -12.47 -17.31 43.75
N TYR A 11 -12.37 -16.06 43.33
CA TYR A 11 -12.77 -14.93 44.14
C TYR A 11 -14.19 -14.53 43.78
N SER A 12 -15.11 -14.62 44.73
CA SER A 12 -16.50 -14.20 44.53
C SER A 12 -16.66 -12.74 44.96
N ALA A 13 -17.21 -11.92 44.06
CA ALA A 13 -17.61 -10.53 44.30
C ALA A 13 -16.50 -9.58 44.74
N LEU A 14 -15.34 -9.59 44.04
CA LEU A 14 -14.27 -8.61 44.29
C LEU A 14 -14.69 -7.20 43.79
N ALA A 15 -14.45 -6.20 44.64
CA ALA A 15 -14.60 -4.81 44.26
C ALA A 15 -13.62 -4.45 43.15
N THR A 16 -14.15 -3.97 42.02
CA THR A 16 -13.36 -3.77 40.81
C THR A 16 -13.12 -2.28 40.52
N LEU A 17 -11.86 -1.96 40.29
CA LEU A 17 -11.38 -0.62 40.00
C LEU A 17 -11.02 -0.51 38.50
N PRO A 18 -11.82 0.20 37.67
CA PRO A 18 -11.47 0.52 36.29
C PRO A 18 -10.28 1.48 36.24
N LEU A 19 -9.20 1.06 35.59
CA LEU A 19 -7.99 1.87 35.37
C LEU A 19 -8.00 2.45 33.94
N ARG A 20 -7.72 3.74 33.86
CA ARG A 20 -7.85 4.49 32.57
C ARG A 20 -6.67 4.23 31.64
N ASP A 21 -5.46 4.36 32.14
CA ASP A 21 -4.21 4.42 31.38
C ASP A 21 -3.09 3.58 31.96
N VAL A 22 -3.40 2.73 32.90
CA VAL A 22 -2.43 1.91 33.64
C VAL A 22 -2.86 0.45 33.67
N VAL A 23 -1.90 -0.42 33.41
CA VAL A 23 -2.01 -1.88 33.65
C VAL A 23 -1.10 -2.22 34.82
N VAL A 24 -1.63 -2.90 35.82
CA VAL A 24 -0.90 -3.34 36.99
C VAL A 24 -0.53 -4.80 36.82
N TYR A 25 0.74 -5.12 37.02
CA TYR A 25 1.21 -6.51 37.04
C TYR A 25 1.30 -7.08 38.44
N PRO A 26 1.31 -8.39 38.61
CA PRO A 26 1.64 -9.03 39.89
C PRO A 26 2.98 -8.52 40.45
N HIS A 27 3.07 -8.41 41.78
CA HIS A 27 4.23 -7.90 42.52
C HIS A 27 4.62 -6.44 42.22
N MET A 28 3.79 -5.70 41.49
CA MET A 28 3.99 -4.29 41.25
C MET A 28 3.33 -3.45 42.34
N VAL A 29 4.08 -2.55 42.93
CA VAL A 29 3.58 -1.57 43.93
C VAL A 29 3.52 -0.21 43.25
N LEU A 30 2.33 0.39 43.17
CA LEU A 30 2.20 1.71 42.61
C LEU A 30 1.08 2.54 43.25
N PRO A 31 1.22 3.87 43.27
CA PRO A 31 0.15 4.76 43.66
C PRO A 31 -0.85 4.99 42.52
N LEU A 32 -2.13 4.80 42.81
CA LEU A 32 -3.24 5.13 41.93
C LEU A 32 -3.99 6.37 42.45
N PHE A 33 -4.48 7.22 41.53
CA PHE A 33 -5.34 8.34 41.89
C PHE A 33 -6.76 8.01 41.47
N VAL A 34 -7.63 7.83 42.44
CA VAL A 34 -9.03 7.42 42.25
C VAL A 34 -9.93 8.62 42.51
N GLY A 35 -10.61 9.09 41.48
CA GLY A 35 -11.51 10.25 41.52
C GLY A 35 -12.95 9.94 41.14
N ARG A 36 -13.24 8.78 40.54
CA ARG A 36 -14.60 8.41 40.15
C ARG A 36 -15.42 7.92 41.34
N PRO A 37 -16.70 8.35 41.47
CA PRO A 37 -17.53 7.93 42.59
C PRO A 37 -17.66 6.41 42.70
N LYS A 38 -17.85 5.68 41.62
CA LYS A 38 -17.94 4.21 41.54
C LYS A 38 -16.64 3.53 42.03
N SER A 39 -15.49 4.07 41.66
CA SER A 39 -14.18 3.55 42.06
C SER A 39 -13.85 3.87 43.54
N ILE A 40 -14.29 5.02 44.05
CA ILE A 40 -14.14 5.38 45.45
C ILE A 40 -15.01 4.44 46.32
N ALA A 41 -16.26 4.20 45.90
CA ALA A 41 -17.17 3.27 46.58
C ALA A 41 -16.63 1.84 46.58
N ALA A 42 -16.04 1.39 45.51
CA ALA A 42 -15.39 0.07 45.37
C ALA A 42 -14.20 -0.05 46.35
N LEU A 43 -13.39 1.00 46.46
CA LEU A 43 -12.25 1.03 47.37
C LEU A 43 -12.69 1.03 48.87
N GLU A 44 -13.72 1.82 49.20
CA GLU A 44 -14.26 1.87 50.55
C GLU A 44 -14.90 0.53 50.98
N ALA A 45 -15.59 -0.14 50.04
CA ALA A 45 -16.15 -1.48 50.27
C ALA A 45 -15.06 -2.54 50.51
N ALA A 46 -14.00 -2.56 49.72
CA ALA A 46 -12.86 -3.47 49.88
C ALA A 46 -12.15 -3.23 51.22
N MET A 47 -11.91 -1.98 51.58
CA MET A 47 -11.27 -1.63 52.87
C MET A 47 -12.10 -1.99 54.11
N ALA A 48 -13.42 -1.90 54.01
CA ALA A 48 -14.30 -2.23 55.12
C ALA A 48 -14.18 -3.69 55.58
N ASN A 49 -13.85 -4.58 54.63
CA ASN A 49 -13.77 -6.03 54.83
C ASN A 49 -12.34 -6.56 54.80
N ASP A 50 -11.32 -5.72 54.58
CA ASP A 50 -9.92 -6.09 54.32
C ASP A 50 -9.76 -7.05 53.12
N ASP A 51 -10.66 -6.89 52.13
CA ASP A 51 -10.68 -7.70 50.91
C ASP A 51 -9.73 -7.14 49.85
N PRO A 52 -9.14 -7.97 49.02
CA PRO A 52 -8.38 -7.51 47.88
C PRO A 52 -9.30 -6.81 46.85
N VAL A 53 -8.73 -5.92 46.06
CA VAL A 53 -9.42 -5.26 44.96
C VAL A 53 -9.01 -5.87 43.63
N PHE A 54 -9.91 -5.83 42.65
CA PHE A 54 -9.58 -6.27 41.28
C PHE A 54 -9.34 -5.07 40.39
N LEU A 55 -8.18 -5.01 39.76
CA LEU A 55 -7.74 -3.91 38.89
C LEU A 55 -7.91 -4.32 37.45
N LEU A 56 -8.77 -3.60 36.71
CA LEU A 56 -9.03 -3.83 35.28
C LEU A 56 -8.73 -2.59 34.47
N ALA A 57 -7.96 -2.74 33.39
CA ALA A 57 -7.75 -1.64 32.43
C ALA A 57 -8.97 -1.43 31.52
N GLN A 58 -9.23 -0.19 31.16
CA GLN A 58 -10.22 0.17 30.14
C GLN A 58 -9.68 -0.15 28.75
N ILE A 59 -10.58 -0.55 27.84
CA ILE A 59 -10.26 -0.78 26.42
C ILE A 59 -9.95 0.56 25.76
N ASP A 60 -10.80 1.58 25.97
CA ASP A 60 -10.54 2.95 25.50
C ASP A 60 -10.30 3.88 26.70
N PRO A 61 -9.09 4.46 26.80
CA PRO A 61 -8.75 5.40 27.87
C PRO A 61 -9.61 6.69 27.91
N ASN A 62 -10.28 7.02 26.80
CA ASN A 62 -11.07 8.25 26.69
C ASN A 62 -12.47 8.12 27.27
N THR A 63 -12.95 6.92 27.57
CA THR A 63 -14.27 6.70 28.17
C THR A 63 -14.29 7.22 29.60
N GLU A 64 -15.12 8.23 29.88
CA GLU A 64 -15.19 8.85 31.22
C GLU A 64 -15.94 7.98 32.24
N ASP A 65 -17.08 7.39 31.84
CA ASP A 65 -17.87 6.47 32.66
C ASP A 65 -17.97 5.10 31.98
N PRO A 66 -17.00 4.19 32.22
CA PRO A 66 -16.97 2.88 31.58
C PRO A 66 -18.10 1.99 32.08
N THR A 67 -18.63 1.19 31.18
CA THR A 67 -19.53 0.08 31.45
C THR A 67 -18.72 -1.23 31.55
N ALA A 68 -19.35 -2.33 31.98
CA ALA A 68 -18.69 -3.62 32.02
C ALA A 68 -18.14 -4.12 30.68
N SER A 69 -18.70 -3.64 29.55
CA SER A 69 -18.23 -3.95 28.19
C SER A 69 -16.98 -3.18 27.77
N ASP A 70 -16.68 -2.07 28.44
CA ASP A 70 -15.53 -1.20 28.13
C ASP A 70 -14.26 -1.61 28.88
N LEU A 71 -14.33 -2.71 29.64
CA LEU A 71 -13.23 -3.23 30.46
C LEU A 71 -12.64 -4.50 29.84
N HIS A 72 -11.35 -4.65 29.98
CA HIS A 72 -10.67 -5.89 29.62
C HIS A 72 -11.15 -7.08 30.44
N ARG A 73 -10.95 -8.31 29.96
CA ARG A 73 -11.34 -9.54 30.67
C ARG A 73 -10.27 -10.12 31.57
N THR A 74 -9.07 -9.60 31.52
CA THR A 74 -7.94 -10.02 32.35
C THR A 74 -7.41 -8.81 33.11
N GLY A 75 -7.25 -8.97 34.40
CA GLY A 75 -6.73 -7.95 35.29
C GLY A 75 -5.87 -8.54 36.38
N THR A 76 -5.63 -7.75 37.42
CA THR A 76 -4.78 -8.12 38.55
C THR A 76 -5.56 -7.99 39.85
N VAL A 77 -5.58 -9.06 40.65
CA VAL A 77 -6.03 -9.02 42.06
C VAL A 77 -4.93 -8.32 42.87
N ALA A 78 -5.28 -7.29 43.57
CA ALA A 78 -4.33 -6.45 44.30
C ALA A 78 -4.75 -6.19 45.74
N GLN A 79 -3.76 -6.06 46.62
CA GLN A 79 -3.95 -5.64 48.01
C GLN A 79 -3.81 -4.12 48.10
N VAL A 80 -4.67 -3.51 48.89
CA VAL A 80 -4.57 -2.09 49.24
C VAL A 80 -3.61 -1.94 50.45
N LEU A 81 -2.48 -1.28 50.22
CA LEU A 81 -1.45 -1.07 51.24
C LEU A 81 -1.67 0.20 52.04
N GLN A 82 -2.05 1.28 51.38
CA GLN A 82 -2.25 2.58 52.02
C GLN A 82 -3.26 3.43 51.22
N VAL A 83 -4.06 4.20 51.94
CA VAL A 83 -5.04 5.13 51.37
C VAL A 83 -4.87 6.50 51.96
N LEU A 84 -4.85 7.53 51.12
CA LEU A 84 -4.77 8.93 51.52
C LEU A 84 -5.85 9.72 50.78
N LYS A 85 -6.80 10.30 51.54
CA LYS A 85 -7.80 11.21 50.96
C LYS A 85 -7.18 12.59 50.77
N LEU A 86 -7.29 13.12 49.56
CA LEU A 86 -6.77 14.44 49.16
C LEU A 86 -7.85 15.53 49.31
N PRO A 87 -7.45 16.80 49.52
CA PRO A 87 -8.39 17.90 49.71
C PRO A 87 -9.35 18.17 48.56
N ASP A 88 -9.00 17.73 47.35
CA ASP A 88 -9.80 17.85 46.13
C ASP A 88 -10.86 16.76 45.94
N GLY A 89 -11.00 15.86 46.95
CA GLY A 89 -11.93 14.75 46.89
C GLY A 89 -11.40 13.50 46.17
N THR A 90 -10.23 13.55 45.59
CA THR A 90 -9.57 12.35 45.02
C THR A 90 -8.92 11.52 46.14
N VAL A 91 -8.83 10.22 45.89
CA VAL A 91 -8.21 9.28 46.82
C VAL A 91 -6.92 8.74 46.20
N LYS A 92 -5.79 8.99 46.83
CA LYS A 92 -4.53 8.36 46.51
C LYS A 92 -4.42 7.03 47.23
N VAL A 93 -4.34 5.95 46.49
CA VAL A 93 -4.25 4.60 47.01
C VAL A 93 -2.94 3.94 46.56
N LEU A 94 -2.22 3.32 47.48
CA LEU A 94 -1.06 2.48 47.17
C LEU A 94 -1.55 1.03 47.11
N VAL A 95 -1.36 0.40 45.95
CA VAL A 95 -1.78 -0.99 45.71
C VAL A 95 -0.59 -1.85 45.36
N GLU A 96 -0.65 -3.12 45.78
CA GLU A 96 0.29 -4.17 45.41
C GLU A 96 -0.45 -5.26 44.63
N GLY A 97 -0.04 -5.54 43.38
CA GLY A 97 -0.59 -6.65 42.61
C GLY A 97 -0.19 -7.99 43.22
N ILE A 98 -1.15 -8.88 43.45
CA ILE A 98 -0.91 -10.21 44.01
C ILE A 98 -0.76 -11.24 42.90
N ARG A 99 -1.78 -11.38 42.05
CA ARG A 99 -1.84 -12.37 40.95
C ARG A 99 -2.77 -11.96 39.84
N ARG A 100 -2.61 -12.60 38.67
CA ARG A 100 -3.50 -12.41 37.52
C ARG A 100 -4.87 -13.04 37.77
N GLY A 101 -5.92 -12.37 37.32
CA GLY A 101 -7.28 -12.87 37.37
C GLY A 101 -8.00 -12.72 36.05
N ARG A 102 -8.80 -13.69 35.68
CA ARG A 102 -9.73 -13.64 34.55
C ARG A 102 -11.13 -13.42 35.08
N VAL A 103 -11.80 -12.45 34.49
CA VAL A 103 -13.21 -12.15 34.81
C VAL A 103 -14.12 -13.24 34.27
N LEU A 104 -14.95 -13.80 35.15
CA LEU A 104 -16.07 -14.66 34.76
C LEU A 104 -17.31 -13.81 34.50
N THR A 105 -17.71 -12.99 35.49
CA THR A 105 -18.83 -12.03 35.34
C THR A 105 -18.48 -10.71 36.01
N ILE A 106 -19.00 -9.61 35.49
CA ILE A 106 -18.96 -8.28 36.13
C ILE A 106 -20.41 -7.83 36.33
N GLU A 107 -20.74 -7.53 37.60
CA GLU A 107 -22.06 -7.02 38.01
C GLU A 107 -21.91 -5.60 38.52
N GLU A 108 -22.86 -4.74 38.19
CA GLU A 108 -22.95 -3.41 38.77
C GLU A 108 -24.01 -3.46 39.89
N SER A 109 -23.57 -3.37 41.16
CA SER A 109 -24.42 -3.43 42.31
C SER A 109 -24.04 -2.36 43.31
N GLY A 110 -25.00 -1.63 43.84
CA GLY A 110 -24.73 -0.61 44.82
C GLY A 110 -23.89 0.59 44.36
N GLY A 111 -23.80 0.84 43.06
CA GLY A 111 -23.01 1.93 42.50
C GLY A 111 -21.50 1.62 42.37
N LEU A 112 -21.12 0.33 42.45
CA LEU A 112 -19.76 -0.13 42.21
C LEU A 112 -19.77 -1.39 41.32
N PHE A 113 -18.62 -1.72 40.70
CA PHE A 113 -18.43 -2.95 39.96
C PHE A 113 -17.94 -4.06 40.91
N LEU A 114 -18.64 -5.19 40.84
CA LEU A 114 -18.25 -6.44 41.49
C LEU A 114 -17.92 -7.49 40.43
N SER A 115 -16.74 -8.06 40.49
CA SER A 115 -16.31 -9.09 39.57
C SER A 115 -16.16 -10.44 40.25
N HIS A 116 -16.65 -11.48 39.56
CA HIS A 116 -16.29 -12.86 39.88
C HIS A 116 -15.04 -13.17 39.07
N VAL A 117 -13.97 -13.55 39.74
CA VAL A 117 -12.64 -13.66 39.15
C VAL A 117 -12.07 -15.05 39.42
N GLU A 118 -11.65 -15.70 38.35
CA GLU A 118 -10.87 -16.93 38.42
C GLU A 118 -9.39 -16.57 38.49
N ALA A 119 -8.70 -17.02 39.52
CA ALA A 119 -7.26 -16.86 39.63
C ALA A 119 -6.54 -17.68 38.54
N VAL A 120 -5.74 -17.03 37.75
CA VAL A 120 -5.00 -17.70 36.68
C VAL A 120 -3.69 -18.26 37.23
N ASN A 121 -3.53 -19.59 37.17
CA ASN A 121 -2.27 -20.23 37.44
C ASN A 121 -1.34 -20.08 36.24
N GLU A 122 -0.18 -19.51 36.46
CA GLU A 122 0.85 -19.39 35.45
C GLU A 122 1.44 -20.75 35.09
N TYR A 123 1.51 -21.05 33.80
CA TYR A 123 2.15 -22.29 33.34
C TYR A 123 3.67 -22.12 33.38
N ALA A 124 4.30 -22.68 34.42
CA ALA A 124 5.74 -22.75 34.52
C ALA A 124 6.23 -24.04 33.86
N ASP A 125 6.81 -23.93 32.69
CA ASP A 125 7.62 -24.99 32.06
C ASP A 125 9.02 -24.94 32.68
N ALA A 126 9.14 -25.45 33.90
CA ALA A 126 10.35 -25.30 34.75
C ALA A 126 11.62 -25.95 34.17
N ASP A 127 11.52 -26.86 33.22
CA ASP A 127 12.62 -27.64 32.67
C ASP A 127 12.93 -27.34 31.16
N ASN A 128 12.43 -26.25 30.59
CA ASN A 128 12.70 -25.91 29.23
C ASN A 128 13.98 -25.08 29.10
N PRO A 129 15.03 -25.57 28.40
CA PRO A 129 16.31 -24.87 28.22
C PRO A 129 16.18 -23.52 27.50
N ASP A 130 15.12 -23.34 26.71
CA ASP A 130 14.88 -22.08 25.97
C ASP A 130 14.57 -20.90 26.90
N ILE A 131 13.94 -21.17 28.06
CA ILE A 131 13.62 -20.14 29.08
C ILE A 131 14.88 -19.45 29.57
N GLU A 132 15.92 -20.20 29.86
CA GLU A 132 17.18 -19.65 30.38
C GLU A 132 17.92 -18.82 29.31
N ALA A 133 17.83 -19.25 28.05
CA ALA A 133 18.42 -18.50 26.93
C ALA A 133 17.68 -17.16 26.70
N ILE A 134 16.34 -17.19 26.70
CA ILE A 134 15.52 -15.98 26.55
C ILE A 134 15.73 -15.03 27.75
N ARG A 135 15.78 -15.58 28.96
CA ARG A 135 16.07 -14.82 30.19
C ARG A 135 17.36 -14.02 30.09
N ARG A 136 18.46 -14.67 29.70
CA ARG A 136 19.76 -13.99 29.51
C ARG A 136 19.70 -12.90 28.45
N THR A 137 19.00 -13.17 27.37
CA THR A 137 18.81 -12.18 26.31
C THR A 137 18.01 -10.97 26.79
N LEU A 138 16.92 -11.21 27.52
CA LEU A 138 16.10 -10.15 28.11
C LEU A 138 16.90 -9.26 29.07
N LEU A 139 17.66 -9.86 29.99
CA LEU A 139 18.50 -9.12 30.93
C LEU A 139 19.57 -8.29 30.18
N THR A 140 20.19 -8.87 29.17
CA THR A 140 21.20 -8.17 28.37
C THR A 140 20.62 -6.98 27.61
N GLN A 141 19.49 -7.17 26.98
CA GLN A 141 18.83 -6.09 26.23
C GLN A 141 18.23 -5.03 27.17
N PHE A 142 17.68 -5.44 28.32
CA PHE A 142 17.20 -4.48 29.30
C PHE A 142 18.35 -3.63 29.88
N ASP A 143 19.51 -4.19 30.15
CA ASP A 143 20.69 -3.45 30.55
C ASP A 143 21.14 -2.42 29.51
N GLN A 144 21.06 -2.79 28.19
CA GLN A 144 21.30 -1.85 27.10
C GLN A 144 20.26 -0.72 27.05
N TYR A 145 18.99 -1.06 27.20
CA TYR A 145 17.89 -0.11 27.26
C TYR A 145 18.04 0.87 28.42
N ALA A 146 18.34 0.38 29.63
CA ALA A 146 18.52 1.19 30.80
C ALA A 146 19.74 2.13 30.69
N LYS A 147 20.83 1.70 30.07
CA LYS A 147 21.99 2.57 29.74
C LYS A 147 21.66 3.70 28.77
N LEU A 148 20.74 3.49 27.87
CA LEU A 148 20.27 4.50 26.92
C LEU A 148 19.21 5.41 27.51
N ASN A 149 18.37 4.88 28.40
CA ASN A 149 17.28 5.60 29.07
C ASN A 149 17.70 6.14 30.44
N LYS A 150 18.12 7.40 30.48
CA LYS A 150 18.57 8.10 31.70
C LYS A 150 17.52 8.21 32.83
N LYS A 151 16.27 7.82 32.58
CA LYS A 151 15.19 7.86 33.56
C LYS A 151 15.16 6.64 34.49
N ILE A 152 15.89 5.56 34.15
CA ILE A 152 15.94 4.34 34.96
C ILE A 152 17.14 4.42 35.90
N PRO A 153 16.92 4.43 37.23
CA PRO A 153 18.00 4.42 38.19
C PRO A 153 18.79 3.10 38.17
N ALA A 154 20.08 3.16 38.48
CA ALA A 154 20.95 1.99 38.52
C ALA A 154 20.49 0.93 39.56
N GLU A 155 19.79 1.34 40.59
CA GLU A 155 19.22 0.45 41.63
C GLU A 155 18.20 -0.53 41.06
N ILE A 156 17.40 -0.08 40.06
CA ILE A 156 16.40 -0.92 39.39
C ILE A 156 17.08 -2.02 38.58
N ILE A 157 18.19 -1.74 37.94
CA ILE A 157 18.96 -2.73 37.16
C ILE A 157 19.46 -3.84 38.11
N ASN A 158 19.97 -3.47 39.29
CA ASN A 158 20.44 -4.42 40.28
C ASN A 158 19.29 -5.28 40.85
N THR A 159 18.13 -4.68 41.09
CA THR A 159 16.93 -5.37 41.54
C THR A 159 16.45 -6.38 40.50
N ILE A 160 16.37 -6.01 39.22
CA ILE A 160 15.93 -6.89 38.15
C ILE A 160 16.90 -8.07 37.97
N ASN A 161 18.19 -7.83 38.07
CA ASN A 161 19.19 -8.90 37.97
C ASN A 161 19.15 -9.89 39.16
N SER A 162 18.58 -9.51 40.31
CA SER A 162 18.43 -10.36 41.47
C SER A 162 17.12 -11.16 41.53
N ILE A 163 16.23 -11.00 40.57
CA ILE A 163 14.95 -11.71 40.52
C ILE A 163 15.18 -13.11 39.93
N ASP A 164 14.94 -14.17 40.73
CA ASP A 164 15.08 -15.55 40.26
C ASP A 164 13.82 -16.05 39.53
N ASP A 165 12.66 -15.60 39.93
CA ASP A 165 11.38 -15.99 39.34
C ASP A 165 11.18 -15.31 37.97
N ASN A 166 11.02 -16.12 36.95
CA ASN A 166 10.88 -15.65 35.56
C ASN A 166 9.61 -14.83 35.32
N SER A 167 8.50 -15.16 35.98
CA SER A 167 7.25 -14.41 35.80
C SER A 167 7.39 -13.01 36.41
N ARG A 168 7.91 -12.93 37.59
CA ARG A 168 8.19 -11.67 38.29
C ARG A 168 9.23 -10.82 37.52
N LEU A 169 10.23 -11.46 36.94
CA LEU A 169 11.24 -10.81 36.11
C LEU A 169 10.60 -10.09 34.90
N VAL A 170 9.77 -10.81 34.14
CA VAL A 170 9.10 -10.26 32.93
C VAL A 170 8.18 -9.12 33.33
N ASP A 171 7.38 -9.29 34.36
CA ASP A 171 6.43 -8.27 34.83
C ASP A 171 7.15 -7.02 35.34
N THR A 172 8.27 -7.18 36.04
CA THR A 172 9.09 -6.07 36.50
C THR A 172 9.73 -5.32 35.34
N ILE A 173 10.28 -6.02 34.35
CA ILE A 173 10.84 -5.36 33.15
C ILE A 173 9.73 -4.60 32.39
N ALA A 174 8.56 -5.24 32.18
CA ALA A 174 7.42 -4.64 31.48
C ALA A 174 6.95 -3.33 32.15
N ALA A 175 6.97 -3.26 33.47
CA ALA A 175 6.61 -2.06 34.21
C ALA A 175 7.52 -0.87 33.94
N HIS A 176 8.80 -1.11 33.60
CA HIS A 176 9.79 -0.07 33.35
C HIS A 176 9.98 0.29 31.86
N LEU A 177 9.30 -0.40 30.94
CA LEU A 177 9.30 -0.08 29.53
C LEU A 177 8.23 0.97 29.18
N GLN A 178 8.52 1.80 28.17
CA GLN A 178 7.57 2.78 27.65
C GLN A 178 6.64 2.14 26.61
N LEU A 179 5.81 1.19 27.08
CA LEU A 179 4.86 0.48 26.24
C LEU A 179 3.50 1.19 26.17
N LYS A 180 2.81 1.05 25.04
CA LYS A 180 1.41 1.46 24.89
C LYS A 180 0.50 0.61 25.78
N LEU A 181 -0.68 1.14 26.12
CA LEU A 181 -1.63 0.45 27.00
C LEU A 181 -2.00 -0.95 26.48
N GLU A 182 -2.27 -1.06 25.18
CA GLU A 182 -2.59 -2.34 24.52
C GLU A 182 -1.47 -3.38 24.65
N GLN A 183 -0.22 -2.95 24.48
CA GLN A 183 0.95 -3.82 24.61
C GLN A 183 1.15 -4.28 26.07
N ARG A 184 0.93 -3.37 27.05
CA ARG A 184 0.95 -3.72 28.48
C ARG A 184 -0.14 -4.72 28.81
N GLN A 185 -1.34 -4.51 28.29
CA GLN A 185 -2.46 -5.42 28.50
C GLN A 185 -2.18 -6.79 27.86
N GLN A 186 -1.59 -6.84 26.69
CA GLN A 186 -1.21 -8.09 26.03
C GLN A 186 -0.20 -8.91 26.85
N ILE A 187 0.76 -8.26 27.51
CA ILE A 187 1.69 -8.92 28.44
C ILE A 187 0.92 -9.52 29.63
N LEU A 188 -0.06 -8.80 30.16
CA LEU A 188 -0.89 -9.28 31.27
C LEU A 188 -1.75 -10.49 30.86
N GLU A 189 -2.27 -10.50 29.65
CA GLU A 189 -3.13 -11.54 29.09
C GLU A 189 -2.37 -12.79 28.59
N THR A 190 -1.07 -12.68 28.40
CA THR A 190 -0.24 -13.82 27.99
C THR A 190 0.17 -14.66 29.22
N PHE A 191 -0.54 -15.77 29.45
CA PHE A 191 -0.34 -16.59 30.65
C PHE A 191 0.87 -17.53 30.56
N GLY A 192 1.25 -17.96 29.36
CA GLY A 192 2.45 -18.76 29.12
C GLY A 192 3.72 -17.94 29.29
N ILE A 193 4.67 -18.40 30.13
CA ILE A 193 5.88 -17.63 30.45
C ILE A 193 6.76 -17.43 29.23
N ILE A 194 6.93 -18.43 28.39
CA ILE A 194 7.75 -18.35 27.14
C ILE A 194 7.19 -17.30 26.21
N GLY A 195 5.90 -17.40 25.86
CA GLY A 195 5.26 -16.44 24.98
C GLY A 195 5.27 -15.00 25.51
N ARG A 196 5.22 -14.82 26.84
CA ARG A 196 5.34 -13.51 27.50
C ARG A 196 6.76 -12.97 27.40
N MET A 197 7.77 -13.82 27.61
CA MET A 197 9.18 -13.46 27.47
C MET A 197 9.53 -13.09 26.05
N GLU A 198 9.07 -13.86 25.05
CA GLU A 198 9.28 -13.60 23.63
C GLU A 198 8.61 -12.29 23.20
N PHE A 199 7.36 -12.08 23.61
CA PHE A 199 6.66 -10.84 23.30
C PHE A 199 7.38 -9.62 23.91
N LEU A 200 7.78 -9.72 25.19
CA LEU A 200 8.52 -8.65 25.86
C LEU A 200 9.87 -8.38 25.19
N LEU A 201 10.58 -9.43 24.76
CA LEU A 201 11.84 -9.32 24.05
C LEU A 201 11.68 -8.55 22.73
N ALA A 202 10.65 -8.88 21.95
CA ALA A 202 10.35 -8.18 20.71
C ALA A 202 10.03 -6.68 20.94
N GLN A 203 9.28 -6.36 21.99
CA GLN A 203 8.99 -4.96 22.34
C GLN A 203 10.26 -4.21 22.78
N LEU A 204 11.10 -4.87 23.57
CA LEU A 204 12.36 -4.29 24.05
C LEU A 204 13.34 -4.02 22.90
N GLU A 205 13.42 -4.92 21.93
CA GLU A 205 14.23 -4.77 20.73
C GLU A 205 13.75 -3.59 19.86
N SER A 206 12.43 -3.46 19.69
CA SER A 206 11.84 -2.32 19.01
C SER A 206 12.15 -0.99 19.69
N GLU A 207 12.07 -0.91 21.01
CA GLU A 207 12.38 0.29 21.77
C GLU A 207 13.88 0.66 21.70
N LEU A 208 14.76 -0.34 21.72
CA LEU A 208 16.20 -0.14 21.54
C LEU A 208 16.54 0.44 20.18
N ASP A 209 15.90 -0.05 19.13
CA ASP A 209 16.09 0.47 17.76
C ASP A 209 15.65 1.94 17.66
N ILE A 210 14.49 2.26 18.22
CA ILE A 210 14.00 3.65 18.26
C ILE A 210 15.00 4.56 18.97
N MET A 211 15.47 4.17 20.14
CA MET A 211 16.43 4.94 20.92
C MET A 211 17.78 5.12 20.22
N GLN A 212 18.25 4.11 19.48
CA GLN A 212 19.47 4.21 18.68
C GLN A 212 19.31 5.20 17.53
N VAL A 213 18.14 5.20 16.87
CA VAL A 213 17.81 6.17 15.82
C VAL A 213 17.75 7.60 16.40
N GLU A 214 17.07 7.78 17.54
CA GLU A 214 17.03 9.08 18.22
C GLU A 214 18.42 9.59 18.60
N LYS A 215 19.28 8.74 19.16
CA LYS A 215 20.66 9.09 19.49
C LYS A 215 21.44 9.53 18.26
N ARG A 216 21.24 8.84 17.12
CA ARG A 216 21.87 9.18 15.84
C ARG A 216 21.39 10.52 15.31
N ILE A 217 20.06 10.77 15.39
CA ILE A 217 19.45 12.05 15.01
C ILE A 217 19.99 13.18 15.89
N ARG A 218 19.96 13.04 17.22
CA ARG A 218 20.50 14.04 18.16
C ARG A 218 21.97 14.31 17.92
N GLY A 219 22.77 13.28 17.63
CA GLY A 219 24.19 13.43 17.29
C GLY A 219 24.40 14.15 15.93
N ARG A 220 23.49 14.00 14.99
CA ARG A 220 23.51 14.73 13.70
C ARG A 220 23.11 16.19 13.90
N VAL A 221 22.02 16.43 14.63
CA VAL A 221 21.54 17.78 14.96
C VAL A 221 22.59 18.54 15.77
N LYS A 222 23.22 17.92 16.78
CA LYS A 222 24.31 18.55 17.58
C LYS A 222 25.49 18.94 16.69
N ARG A 223 25.94 18.04 15.81
CA ARG A 223 27.04 18.36 14.86
C ARG A 223 26.64 19.47 13.89
N GLN A 224 25.39 19.51 13.47
CA GLN A 224 24.88 20.57 12.60
C GLN A 224 24.77 21.90 13.33
N MET A 225 24.35 21.89 14.61
CA MET A 225 24.36 23.11 15.45
C MET A 225 25.77 23.61 15.75
N GLU A 226 26.70 22.70 16.07
CA GLU A 226 28.12 23.08 16.30
C GLU A 226 28.75 23.65 15.03
N LYS A 227 28.42 23.11 13.85
CA LYS A 227 28.83 23.65 12.55
C LYS A 227 28.20 25.02 12.29
N SER A 228 26.89 25.16 12.54
CA SER A 228 26.18 26.45 12.39
C SER A 228 26.66 27.49 13.40
N GLN A 229 26.98 27.13 14.67
CA GLN A 229 27.56 28.04 15.64
C GLN A 229 28.98 28.47 15.25
N ARG A 230 29.78 27.56 14.68
CA ARG A 230 31.11 27.88 14.20
C ARG A 230 31.05 28.76 12.94
N GLU A 231 30.13 28.51 12.03
CA GLU A 231 29.84 29.38 10.88
C GLU A 231 29.27 30.72 11.32
N TYR A 232 28.43 30.75 12.34
CA TYR A 232 27.93 31.97 12.94
C TYR A 232 29.08 32.80 13.58
N TYR A 233 29.95 32.16 14.37
CA TYR A 233 31.09 32.84 15.00
C TYR A 233 32.09 33.37 13.97
N LEU A 234 32.36 32.61 12.91
CA LEU A 234 33.19 33.08 11.79
C LEU A 234 32.50 34.20 11.01
N ASN A 235 31.19 34.11 10.78
CA ASN A 235 30.43 35.19 10.16
C ASN A 235 30.35 36.43 11.03
N GLU A 236 30.30 36.29 12.37
CA GLU A 236 30.38 37.41 13.31
C GLU A 236 31.77 38.09 13.30
N GLN A 237 32.84 37.31 13.23
CA GLN A 237 34.21 37.88 13.03
C GLN A 237 34.32 38.56 11.68
N VAL A 238 33.80 37.98 10.61
CA VAL A 238 33.76 38.63 9.29
C VAL A 238 32.90 39.89 9.32
N LYS A 239 31.75 39.87 10.02
CA LYS A 239 30.92 41.06 10.18
C LYS A 239 31.54 42.13 11.08
N ALA A 240 32.27 41.76 12.15
CA ALA A 240 33.02 42.73 12.97
C ALA A 240 34.10 43.39 12.14
N ILE A 241 34.78 42.65 11.28
CA ILE A 241 35.82 43.19 10.33
C ILE A 241 35.12 44.03 9.24
N GLN A 242 33.93 43.62 8.74
CA GLN A 242 33.14 44.39 7.77
C GLN A 242 32.58 45.69 8.40
N LYS A 243 32.21 45.65 9.70
CA LYS A 243 31.73 46.81 10.45
C LYS A 243 32.82 47.85 10.70
N GLU A 244 34.09 47.42 10.80
CA GLU A 244 35.25 48.32 10.80
C GLU A 244 35.60 48.88 9.41
N LEU A 245 35.05 48.28 8.32
CA LEU A 245 35.30 48.65 6.94
C LEU A 245 34.22 49.47 6.24
N GLY A 246 33.04 49.70 6.85
CA GLY A 246 32.09 50.65 6.30
C GLY A 246 30.60 50.32 6.48
N GLU A 247 29.87 51.21 7.14
CA GLU A 247 28.39 51.26 7.23
C GLU A 247 27.68 51.55 5.88
N GLU A 248 28.40 51.67 4.77
CA GLU A 248 27.81 51.97 3.44
C GLU A 248 27.22 50.77 2.73
N ASP A 249 27.63 49.52 3.07
CA ASP A 249 27.16 48.33 2.32
C ASP A 249 25.75 47.86 2.67
N GLU A 250 25.28 47.99 3.93
CA GLU A 250 23.93 47.49 4.31
C GLU A 250 22.81 48.37 3.71
N ARG A 251 23.00 49.67 3.62
CA ARG A 251 22.03 50.56 2.96
C ARG A 251 21.98 50.30 1.46
N GLY A 252 23.14 50.05 0.85
CA GLY A 252 23.23 49.67 -0.57
C GLY A 252 22.49 48.36 -0.87
N GLU A 253 22.57 47.32 0.02
CA GLU A 253 21.84 46.06 -0.13
C GLU A 253 20.31 46.25 -0.04
N LEU A 254 19.80 47.06 0.90
CA LEU A 254 18.37 47.32 1.04
C LEU A 254 17.81 48.14 -0.12
N ASP A 255 18.58 49.06 -0.65
CA ASP A 255 18.20 49.84 -1.85
C ASP A 255 18.27 48.99 -3.13
N ALA A 256 19.25 48.09 -3.23
CA ALA A 256 19.29 47.06 -4.29
C ALA A 256 18.11 46.10 -4.20
N LEU A 257 17.66 45.72 -2.98
CA LEU A 257 16.48 44.90 -2.76
C LEU A 257 15.21 45.62 -3.20
N GLU A 258 15.09 46.92 -2.94
CA GLU A 258 13.96 47.76 -3.42
C GLU A 258 13.94 47.87 -4.94
N ALA A 259 15.07 47.97 -5.60
CA ALA A 259 15.17 47.97 -7.05
C ALA A 259 14.72 46.61 -7.62
N LYS A 260 15.15 45.49 -7.02
CA LYS A 260 14.72 44.13 -7.43
C LYS A 260 13.23 43.93 -7.29
N ILE A 261 12.60 44.46 -6.20
CA ILE A 261 11.13 44.37 -6.03
C ILE A 261 10.41 45.09 -7.17
N LYS A 262 10.86 46.29 -7.55
CA LYS A 262 10.26 47.05 -8.66
C LYS A 262 10.48 46.39 -10.03
N GLU A 263 11.63 45.71 -10.23
CA GLU A 263 11.94 44.99 -11.46
C GLU A 263 11.28 43.65 -11.59
N ALA A 264 10.97 42.97 -10.47
CA ALA A 264 10.38 41.64 -10.44
C ALA A 264 9.03 41.56 -11.18
N GLY A 265 8.29 42.66 -11.25
CA GLY A 265 7.03 42.78 -11.97
C GLY A 265 5.90 42.02 -11.32
N MET A 266 5.85 42.10 -10.03
CA MET A 266 4.76 41.60 -9.18
C MET A 266 3.41 42.25 -9.51
N THR A 267 2.34 41.69 -9.00
CA THR A 267 1.05 42.42 -8.99
C THR A 267 1.16 43.65 -8.09
N LYS A 268 0.33 44.65 -8.34
CA LYS A 268 0.35 45.89 -7.52
C LYS A 268 0.23 45.59 -6.03
N GLU A 269 -0.67 44.70 -5.66
CA GLU A 269 -0.89 44.28 -4.28
C GLU A 269 0.34 43.58 -3.67
N SER A 270 0.95 42.65 -4.40
CA SER A 270 2.16 41.96 -3.97
C SER A 270 3.36 42.89 -3.85
N GLU A 271 3.51 43.84 -4.76
CA GLU A 271 4.55 44.83 -4.74
C GLU A 271 4.40 45.80 -3.53
N GLU A 272 3.17 46.31 -3.28
CA GLU A 272 2.87 47.17 -2.13
C GLU A 272 3.15 46.46 -0.80
N LYS A 273 2.76 45.18 -0.69
CA LYS A 273 3.00 44.35 0.48
C LYS A 273 4.49 44.13 0.67
N CYS A 274 5.22 43.76 -0.38
CA CYS A 274 6.66 43.55 -0.34
C CYS A 274 7.43 44.83 0.06
N LEU A 275 7.05 45.98 -0.48
CA LEU A 275 7.61 47.27 -0.10
C LEU A 275 7.28 47.66 1.34
N SER A 276 6.10 47.32 1.83
CA SER A 276 5.72 47.51 3.24
C SER A 276 6.61 46.68 4.17
N GLU A 277 6.85 45.42 3.84
CA GLU A 277 7.71 44.52 4.61
C GLU A 277 9.18 45.00 4.53
N LEU A 278 9.65 45.47 3.38
CA LEU A 278 10.98 46.08 3.22
C LEU A 278 11.11 47.34 4.11
N LYS A 279 10.07 48.16 4.20
CA LYS A 279 10.08 49.33 5.10
C LYS A 279 10.19 48.94 6.56
N LYS A 280 9.53 47.84 6.97
CA LYS A 280 9.70 47.28 8.31
C LYS A 280 11.13 46.75 8.51
N LEU A 281 11.67 46.05 7.53
CA LEU A 281 13.05 45.52 7.56
C LEU A 281 14.07 46.65 7.74
N LYS A 282 13.90 47.83 7.05
CA LYS A 282 14.72 49.03 7.20
C LYS A 282 14.70 49.62 8.62
N MET A 283 13.65 49.34 9.41
CA MET A 283 13.49 49.81 10.79
C MET A 283 13.90 48.79 11.86
N MET A 284 14.14 47.54 11.49
CA MET A 284 14.52 46.47 12.41
C MET A 284 16.05 46.42 12.63
N PRO A 285 16.48 45.99 13.82
CA PRO A 285 17.90 45.75 14.05
C PRO A 285 18.39 44.63 13.09
N PRO A 286 19.53 44.79 12.39
CA PRO A 286 19.98 43.88 11.34
C PRO A 286 20.19 42.45 11.80
N MET A 287 20.43 42.24 13.10
CA MET A 287 20.72 40.92 13.70
C MET A 287 19.55 40.29 14.43
N SER A 288 18.31 40.79 14.29
CA SER A 288 17.14 40.24 14.95
C SER A 288 16.65 39.00 14.21
N ALA A 289 16.10 38.02 14.94
CA ALA A 289 15.44 36.86 14.33
C ALA A 289 14.30 37.25 13.40
N GLU A 290 13.60 38.35 13.72
CA GLU A 290 12.51 38.89 12.93
C GLU A 290 13.02 39.48 11.59
N SER A 291 14.18 40.16 11.57
CA SER A 291 14.74 40.66 10.32
C SER A 291 15.07 39.54 9.33
N THR A 292 15.57 38.43 9.84
CA THR A 292 15.84 37.23 9.02
C THR A 292 14.56 36.65 8.44
N VAL A 293 13.48 36.60 9.22
CA VAL A 293 12.17 36.07 8.75
C VAL A 293 11.59 36.99 7.66
N VAL A 294 11.65 38.30 7.85
CA VAL A 294 11.17 39.27 6.87
C VAL A 294 11.99 39.23 5.60
N ARG A 295 13.32 39.14 5.72
CA ARG A 295 14.24 39.02 4.58
C ARG A 295 13.95 37.76 3.77
N ASN A 296 13.85 36.61 4.43
CA ASN A 296 13.53 35.34 3.77
C ASN A 296 12.16 35.41 3.05
N TYR A 297 11.19 36.11 3.62
CA TYR A 297 9.89 36.33 2.98
C TYR A 297 10.01 37.16 1.69
N ILE A 298 10.74 38.28 1.74
CA ILE A 298 10.97 39.12 0.56
C ILE A 298 11.75 38.33 -0.51
N ASP A 299 12.81 37.62 -0.12
CA ASP A 299 13.60 36.79 -1.04
C ASP A 299 12.75 35.70 -1.68
N THR A 300 11.86 35.04 -0.91
CA THR A 300 10.91 34.04 -1.44
C THR A 300 9.97 34.67 -2.48
N LEU A 301 9.43 35.86 -2.25
CA LEU A 301 8.55 36.52 -3.22
C LEU A 301 9.33 36.96 -4.48
N LEU A 302 10.58 37.35 -4.34
CA LEU A 302 11.45 37.71 -5.47
C LEU A 302 11.87 36.51 -6.32
N GLU A 303 11.99 35.33 -5.71
CA GLU A 303 12.30 34.09 -6.44
C GLU A 303 11.14 33.60 -7.32
N LEU A 304 9.90 34.05 -7.04
CA LEU A 304 8.74 33.67 -7.84
C LEU A 304 8.78 34.31 -9.23
N PRO A 305 8.49 33.56 -10.29
CA PRO A 305 8.50 34.07 -11.66
C PRO A 305 7.22 34.85 -11.99
N TRP A 306 7.15 36.14 -11.69
CA TRP A 306 5.96 36.97 -11.91
C TRP A 306 5.68 37.27 -13.39
N LYS A 307 6.71 37.57 -14.18
CA LYS A 307 6.57 37.96 -15.62
C LYS A 307 7.24 36.98 -16.58
N LYS A 308 8.31 36.30 -16.14
CA LYS A 308 9.14 35.48 -17.01
C LYS A 308 8.40 34.27 -17.52
N LYS A 309 8.23 34.16 -18.84
CA LYS A 309 7.57 33.03 -19.51
C LYS A 309 8.54 32.29 -20.42
N SER A 310 8.44 30.96 -20.50
CA SER A 310 9.08 30.17 -21.56
C SER A 310 8.35 30.38 -22.88
N ARG A 311 9.06 30.28 -24.00
CA ARG A 311 8.47 30.37 -25.34
C ARG A 311 7.73 29.06 -25.65
N VAL A 312 6.40 29.15 -25.67
CA VAL A 312 5.53 27.97 -25.94
C VAL A 312 5.49 27.71 -27.44
N SER A 313 5.80 26.48 -27.86
CA SER A 313 5.59 26.00 -29.20
C SER A 313 4.12 25.61 -29.37
N LYS A 314 3.46 26.20 -30.41
CA LYS A 314 2.08 25.85 -30.75
C LYS A 314 2.04 24.94 -32.00
N ASP A 315 3.16 24.27 -32.33
CA ASP A 315 3.29 23.40 -33.52
C ASP A 315 2.89 21.96 -33.15
N ILE A 316 1.70 21.56 -33.63
CA ILE A 316 1.14 20.22 -33.36
C ILE A 316 1.94 19.13 -34.11
N ALA A 317 2.43 19.41 -35.33
CA ALA A 317 3.22 18.43 -36.07
C ALA A 317 4.55 18.12 -35.36
N LYS A 318 5.19 19.16 -34.79
CA LYS A 318 6.37 18.98 -33.94
C LYS A 318 6.05 18.22 -32.66
N ALA A 319 4.88 18.46 -32.06
CA ALA A 319 4.46 17.72 -30.85
C ALA A 319 4.25 16.23 -31.15
N ASP A 320 3.62 15.91 -32.28
CA ASP A 320 3.46 14.53 -32.75
C ASP A 320 4.81 13.83 -32.96
N LEU A 321 5.76 14.49 -33.64
CA LEU A 321 7.11 13.92 -33.81
C LEU A 321 7.82 13.65 -32.50
N VAL A 322 7.71 14.55 -31.52
CA VAL A 322 8.33 14.35 -30.17
C VAL A 322 7.69 13.19 -29.44
N LEU A 323 6.35 13.11 -29.44
CA LEU A 323 5.62 12.02 -28.76
C LEU A 323 5.95 10.66 -29.40
N ASN A 324 6.05 10.59 -30.72
CA ASN A 324 6.40 9.38 -31.46
C ASN A 324 7.87 8.99 -31.29
N ALA A 325 8.78 9.96 -31.16
CA ALA A 325 10.20 9.69 -30.89
C ALA A 325 10.45 9.19 -29.47
N ASP A 326 9.69 9.69 -28.48
CA ASP A 326 9.91 9.38 -27.07
C ASP A 326 9.10 8.15 -26.58
N HIS A 327 8.01 7.76 -27.30
CA HIS A 327 7.09 6.69 -26.88
C HIS A 327 6.69 5.77 -28.04
N TYR A 328 6.85 4.47 -27.83
CA TYR A 328 6.37 3.45 -28.78
C TYR A 328 4.89 3.13 -28.55
N GLY A 329 4.11 2.97 -29.61
CA GLY A 329 2.67 2.68 -29.52
C GLY A 329 1.88 3.80 -28.87
N LEU A 330 0.84 3.47 -28.12
CA LEU A 330 -0.04 4.42 -27.41
C LEU A 330 -0.77 5.40 -28.36
N GLU A 331 -1.12 4.97 -29.58
CA GLU A 331 -1.67 5.84 -30.64
C GLU A 331 -2.88 6.65 -30.16
N LYS A 332 -3.89 6.00 -29.57
CA LYS A 332 -5.09 6.66 -29.00
C LYS A 332 -4.75 7.70 -27.93
N VAL A 333 -3.74 7.40 -27.09
CA VAL A 333 -3.31 8.30 -26.02
C VAL A 333 -2.63 9.55 -26.60
N LYS A 334 -1.74 9.35 -27.59
CA LYS A 334 -1.06 10.44 -28.30
C LYS A 334 -2.07 11.32 -29.05
N GLU A 335 -3.03 10.70 -29.75
CA GLU A 335 -4.11 11.40 -30.43
C GLU A 335 -4.89 12.32 -29.49
N ARG A 336 -5.31 11.80 -28.34
CA ARG A 336 -6.00 12.59 -27.30
C ARG A 336 -5.15 13.74 -26.76
N ILE A 337 -3.87 13.52 -26.54
CA ILE A 337 -2.94 14.56 -26.13
C ILE A 337 -2.82 15.64 -27.23
N LEU A 338 -2.72 15.24 -28.50
CA LEU A 338 -2.64 16.17 -29.63
C LEU A 338 -3.94 16.96 -29.82
N GLU A 339 -5.11 16.33 -29.66
CA GLU A 339 -6.41 17.00 -29.65
C GLU A 339 -6.45 18.09 -28.56
N TYR A 340 -6.05 17.74 -27.32
CA TYR A 340 -5.99 18.69 -26.22
C TYR A 340 -5.05 19.87 -26.52
N LEU A 341 -3.86 19.60 -27.04
CA LEU A 341 -2.91 20.64 -27.44
C LEU A 341 -3.45 21.50 -28.60
N ALA A 342 -4.21 20.91 -29.53
CA ALA A 342 -4.83 21.63 -30.62
C ALA A 342 -5.93 22.60 -30.15
N VAL A 343 -6.74 22.18 -29.15
CA VAL A 343 -7.73 23.07 -28.54
C VAL A 343 -7.02 24.24 -27.83
N GLN A 344 -5.97 23.95 -27.05
CA GLN A 344 -5.18 24.99 -26.35
C GLN A 344 -4.49 25.98 -27.32
N LYS A 345 -4.13 25.53 -28.52
CA LYS A 345 -3.57 26.42 -29.57
C LYS A 345 -4.55 27.53 -30.00
N ARG A 346 -5.86 27.22 -29.98
CA ARG A 346 -6.92 28.13 -30.43
C ARG A 346 -7.45 29.01 -29.29
N MET A 347 -7.22 28.63 -28.03
CA MET A 347 -7.66 29.38 -26.88
C MET A 347 -6.52 30.24 -26.33
N ASP A 348 -6.84 31.52 -26.00
CA ASP A 348 -5.83 32.46 -25.42
C ASP A 348 -5.51 32.16 -23.96
N LYS A 349 -6.38 31.46 -23.23
CA LYS A 349 -6.22 31.04 -21.84
C LYS A 349 -6.44 29.54 -21.70
N LEU A 350 -5.68 28.89 -20.81
CA LEU A 350 -5.83 27.48 -20.45
C LEU A 350 -7.12 27.28 -19.60
N LYS A 351 -8.26 27.12 -20.27
CA LYS A 351 -9.58 26.94 -19.62
C LYS A 351 -10.16 25.53 -19.80
N GLY A 352 -9.39 24.58 -20.29
CA GLY A 352 -9.85 23.20 -20.49
C GLY A 352 -9.72 22.34 -19.23
N PRO A 353 -10.35 21.15 -19.22
CA PRO A 353 -10.15 20.18 -18.14
C PRO A 353 -8.67 19.77 -18.07
N ILE A 354 -8.25 19.26 -16.94
CA ILE A 354 -6.87 18.84 -16.70
C ILE A 354 -6.68 17.43 -17.21
N LEU A 355 -5.63 17.17 -17.97
CA LEU A 355 -5.31 15.83 -18.41
C LEU A 355 -4.91 14.96 -17.22
N CYS A 356 -5.61 13.84 -17.02
CA CYS A 356 -5.27 12.83 -16.03
C CYS A 356 -4.90 11.51 -16.71
N LEU A 357 -3.64 11.12 -16.60
CA LEU A 357 -3.11 9.88 -17.15
C LEU A 357 -3.30 8.75 -16.13
N VAL A 358 -4.25 7.87 -16.38
CA VAL A 358 -4.61 6.77 -15.46
C VAL A 358 -4.15 5.43 -16.04
N GLY A 359 -3.47 4.60 -15.25
CA GLY A 359 -3.07 3.26 -15.69
C GLY A 359 -2.07 2.60 -14.76
N PRO A 360 -1.71 1.34 -15.00
CA PRO A 360 -0.83 0.59 -14.13
C PRO A 360 0.57 1.21 -14.04
N PRO A 361 1.35 0.85 -13.01
CA PRO A 361 2.71 1.38 -12.86
C PRO A 361 3.62 0.93 -14.01
N GLY A 362 4.49 1.85 -14.46
CA GLY A 362 5.49 1.54 -15.49
C GLY A 362 5.01 1.63 -16.94
N VAL A 363 3.81 2.14 -17.21
CA VAL A 363 3.30 2.35 -18.59
C VAL A 363 3.70 3.70 -19.19
N GLY A 364 4.56 4.47 -18.53
CA GLY A 364 5.10 5.70 -19.11
C GLY A 364 4.33 6.98 -18.78
N LYS A 365 3.41 6.99 -17.82
CA LYS A 365 2.63 8.19 -17.44
C LYS A 365 3.48 9.42 -17.15
N THR A 366 4.48 9.29 -16.30
CA THR A 366 5.39 10.38 -15.93
C THR A 366 6.26 10.84 -17.10
N SER A 367 6.73 9.91 -17.94
CA SER A 367 7.52 10.24 -19.13
C SER A 367 6.69 10.91 -20.23
N LEU A 368 5.39 10.58 -20.37
CA LEU A 368 4.47 11.28 -21.24
C LEU A 368 4.34 12.77 -20.84
N GLY A 369 4.20 13.05 -19.54
CA GLY A 369 4.19 14.43 -19.05
C GLY A 369 5.47 15.19 -19.38
N GLU A 370 6.63 14.55 -19.26
CA GLU A 370 7.92 15.13 -19.67
C GLU A 370 7.99 15.39 -21.19
N SER A 371 7.51 14.45 -22.00
CA SER A 371 7.47 14.61 -23.44
C SER A 371 6.50 15.69 -23.91
N ILE A 372 5.36 15.86 -23.22
CA ILE A 372 4.43 16.98 -23.49
C ILE A 372 5.11 18.33 -23.17
N ALA A 373 5.86 18.41 -22.06
CA ALA A 373 6.60 19.61 -21.72
C ALA A 373 7.66 19.95 -22.79
N LYS A 374 8.40 18.93 -23.25
CA LYS A 374 9.39 19.06 -24.32
C LYS A 374 8.74 19.47 -25.65
N ALA A 375 7.61 18.89 -26.01
CA ALA A 375 6.86 19.19 -27.24
C ALA A 375 6.34 20.62 -27.24
N THR A 376 5.83 21.10 -26.10
CA THR A 376 5.29 22.45 -25.93
C THR A 376 6.36 23.51 -25.65
N GLY A 377 7.60 23.12 -25.34
CA GLY A 377 8.68 24.03 -24.93
C GLY A 377 8.51 24.63 -23.52
N ARG A 378 7.67 24.02 -22.68
CA ARG A 378 7.46 24.42 -21.30
C ARG A 378 8.52 23.80 -20.38
N GLN A 379 8.87 24.51 -19.33
CA GLN A 379 9.71 23.94 -18.26
C GLN A 379 8.90 22.85 -17.53
N TYR A 380 9.52 21.71 -17.31
CA TYR A 380 8.91 20.56 -16.65
C TYR A 380 9.13 20.61 -15.14
N VAL A 381 8.06 20.52 -14.40
CA VAL A 381 8.06 20.42 -12.93
C VAL A 381 7.26 19.20 -12.51
N ARG A 382 7.80 18.40 -11.61
CA ARG A 382 7.12 17.24 -11.04
C ARG A 382 6.91 17.41 -9.55
N MET A 383 5.67 17.24 -9.11
CA MET A 383 5.30 17.19 -7.70
C MET A 383 4.64 15.85 -7.40
N ALA A 384 5.24 15.07 -6.49
CA ALA A 384 4.63 13.84 -6.01
C ALA A 384 3.60 14.17 -4.93
N LEU A 385 2.37 13.68 -5.11
CA LEU A 385 1.26 13.84 -4.17
C LEU A 385 1.09 12.62 -3.26
N GLY A 386 1.76 11.53 -3.58
CA GLY A 386 1.73 10.31 -2.75
C GLY A 386 2.26 10.56 -1.35
N GLY A 387 1.38 10.39 -0.34
CA GLY A 387 1.71 10.61 1.06
C GLY A 387 1.47 12.01 1.60
N VAL A 388 1.01 12.94 0.76
CA VAL A 388 0.55 14.27 1.20
C VAL A 388 -0.76 14.09 1.95
N ARG A 389 -0.84 14.61 3.19
CA ARG A 389 -2.01 14.51 4.08
C ARG A 389 -2.42 15.86 4.66
N ASP A 390 -1.52 16.83 4.67
CA ASP A 390 -1.71 18.15 5.24
C ASP A 390 -1.87 19.18 4.11
N GLU A 391 -2.93 19.99 4.20
CA GLU A 391 -3.21 21.09 3.28
C GLU A 391 -2.05 22.09 3.22
N SER A 392 -1.36 22.28 4.33
CA SER A 392 -0.20 23.20 4.42
C SER A 392 0.97 22.77 3.52
N GLU A 393 1.08 21.51 3.12
CA GLU A 393 2.06 21.10 2.12
C GLU A 393 1.81 21.74 0.75
N ILE A 394 0.54 22.05 0.42
CA ILE A 394 0.13 22.66 -0.85
C ILE A 394 0.11 24.18 -0.73
N ARG A 395 -0.54 24.71 0.34
CA ARG A 395 -0.75 26.14 0.57
C ARG A 395 0.27 26.81 1.48
N GLY A 396 1.25 26.07 2.04
CA GLY A 396 2.23 26.62 2.95
C GLY A 396 1.72 26.84 4.38
N HIS A 397 2.64 27.11 5.28
CA HIS A 397 2.34 27.44 6.68
C HIS A 397 2.28 28.94 6.90
N ARG A 398 1.41 29.40 7.79
CA ARG A 398 1.36 30.82 8.17
C ARG A 398 2.72 31.28 8.71
N ARG A 399 3.16 32.45 8.29
CA ARG A 399 4.46 33.06 8.57
C ARG A 399 4.77 33.24 10.07
N THR A 400 3.78 33.22 10.92
CA THR A 400 3.91 33.37 12.38
C THR A 400 4.61 32.19 13.07
N TYR A 401 4.74 31.03 12.40
CA TYR A 401 5.40 29.85 12.96
C TYR A 401 6.89 29.82 12.60
N ILE A 402 7.73 29.45 13.56
CA ILE A 402 9.16 29.26 13.33
C ILE A 402 9.37 28.08 12.38
N GLY A 403 10.09 28.29 11.28
CA GLY A 403 10.28 27.28 10.25
C GLY A 403 9.17 27.22 9.19
N SER A 404 8.28 28.23 9.16
CA SER A 404 7.28 28.35 8.10
C SER A 404 7.92 28.43 6.72
N MET A 405 7.28 27.79 5.74
CA MET A 405 7.72 27.74 4.35
C MET A 405 6.51 27.90 3.42
N PRO A 406 6.71 28.42 2.21
CA PRO A 406 5.66 28.43 1.20
C PRO A 406 5.26 27.00 0.81
N GLY A 407 4.05 26.83 0.31
CA GLY A 407 3.56 25.56 -0.18
C GLY A 407 4.37 24.99 -1.34
N LYS A 408 4.30 23.70 -1.53
CA LYS A 408 5.04 23.01 -2.61
C LYS A 408 4.74 23.57 -4.00
N ILE A 409 3.55 24.14 -4.21
CA ILE A 409 3.19 24.79 -5.48
C ILE A 409 4.13 25.97 -5.74
N LEU A 410 4.19 26.95 -4.83
CA LEU A 410 5.05 28.12 -5.00
C LEU A 410 6.54 27.76 -5.00
N GLN A 411 6.99 26.84 -4.12
CA GLN A 411 8.37 26.37 -4.14
C GLN A 411 8.79 25.79 -5.49
N ASN A 412 7.91 25.03 -6.14
CA ASN A 412 8.20 24.46 -7.44
C ASN A 412 8.08 25.49 -8.57
N MET A 413 7.21 26.51 -8.42
CA MET A 413 7.19 27.65 -9.35
C MET A 413 8.49 28.43 -9.31
N ALA A 414 9.04 28.70 -8.12
CA ALA A 414 10.35 29.33 -7.95
C ALA A 414 11.47 28.50 -8.61
N LYS A 415 11.50 27.18 -8.38
CA LYS A 415 12.45 26.26 -9.03
C LYS A 415 12.32 26.23 -10.56
N ALA A 416 11.11 26.34 -11.09
CA ALA A 416 10.88 26.40 -12.54
C ALA A 416 11.43 27.69 -13.16
N GLY A 417 11.44 28.79 -12.42
CA GLY A 417 11.89 30.11 -12.85
C GLY A 417 11.12 30.71 -14.01
N VAL A 418 9.94 30.16 -14.34
CA VAL A 418 9.02 30.64 -15.38
C VAL A 418 7.57 30.54 -14.92
N LYS A 419 6.74 31.52 -15.34
CA LYS A 419 5.32 31.59 -14.95
C LYS A 419 4.45 30.50 -15.59
N ASN A 420 4.89 29.92 -16.70
CA ASN A 420 4.11 29.01 -17.54
C ASN A 420 4.71 27.59 -17.67
N PRO A 421 5.15 26.95 -16.58
CA PRO A 421 5.67 25.59 -16.64
C PRO A 421 4.57 24.57 -16.97
N LEU A 422 4.97 23.35 -17.29
CA LEU A 422 4.11 22.18 -17.18
C LEU A 422 4.33 21.55 -15.81
N PHE A 423 3.27 21.45 -15.04
CA PHE A 423 3.27 20.95 -13.69
C PHE A 423 2.66 19.53 -13.66
N LEU A 424 3.46 18.52 -13.41
CA LEU A 424 3.00 17.14 -13.29
C LEU A 424 2.70 16.82 -11.83
N LEU A 425 1.45 16.55 -11.54
CA LEU A 425 0.95 16.08 -10.25
C LEU A 425 0.95 14.56 -10.26
N ASP A 426 1.95 13.95 -9.66
CA ASP A 426 2.16 12.50 -9.75
C ASP A 426 1.53 11.77 -8.55
N GLU A 427 0.86 10.63 -8.83
CA GLU A 427 0.19 9.76 -7.84
C GLU A 427 -0.94 10.46 -7.07
N ILE A 428 -1.87 11.12 -7.80
CA ILE A 428 -2.99 11.85 -7.18
C ILE A 428 -3.99 10.94 -6.45
N ASP A 429 -4.06 9.66 -6.81
CA ASP A 429 -4.87 8.63 -6.14
C ASP A 429 -4.37 8.24 -4.75
N LYS A 430 -3.17 8.68 -4.38
CA LYS A 430 -2.56 8.43 -3.08
C LYS A 430 -2.62 9.63 -2.12
N LEU A 431 -3.42 10.63 -2.45
CA LEU A 431 -3.76 11.70 -1.53
C LEU A 431 -4.51 11.12 -0.33
N GLY A 432 -4.05 11.44 0.86
CA GLY A 432 -4.74 11.10 2.10
C GLY A 432 -5.44 12.34 2.67
N SER A 433 -6.56 12.16 3.34
CA SER A 433 -7.16 13.16 4.22
C SER A 433 -7.02 12.70 5.65
N ASP A 434 -6.67 13.61 6.57
CA ASP A 434 -6.69 13.35 8.00
C ASP A 434 -7.30 14.57 8.74
N PHE A 435 -7.29 14.54 10.07
CA PHE A 435 -7.83 15.62 10.92
C PHE A 435 -7.08 16.96 10.77
N ARG A 436 -5.95 17.01 10.06
CA ARG A 436 -5.15 18.23 9.85
C ARG A 436 -5.52 19.01 8.61
N GLY A 437 -6.41 18.50 7.79
CA GLY A 437 -6.89 19.16 6.60
C GLY A 437 -7.17 18.23 5.44
N ASP A 438 -7.72 18.79 4.37
CA ASP A 438 -8.02 18.11 3.12
C ASP A 438 -7.18 18.68 1.97
N PRO A 439 -6.04 18.04 1.63
CA PRO A 439 -5.22 18.45 0.49
C PRO A 439 -5.98 18.47 -0.84
N ALA A 440 -7.05 17.67 -0.97
CA ALA A 440 -7.86 17.65 -2.20
C ALA A 440 -8.60 18.98 -2.38
N SER A 441 -9.10 19.57 -1.29
CA SER A 441 -9.73 20.91 -1.33
C SER A 441 -8.75 22.00 -1.74
N ALA A 442 -7.50 21.95 -1.24
CA ALA A 442 -6.47 22.90 -1.68
C ALA A 442 -6.11 22.74 -3.16
N LEU A 443 -6.08 21.50 -3.66
CA LEU A 443 -5.84 21.23 -5.07
C LEU A 443 -6.99 21.69 -5.96
N LEU A 444 -8.23 21.66 -5.49
CA LEU A 444 -9.35 22.19 -6.26
C LEU A 444 -9.15 23.66 -6.63
N GLU A 445 -8.67 24.50 -5.72
CA GLU A 445 -8.36 25.89 -6.01
C GLU A 445 -7.21 26.05 -7.02
N VAL A 446 -6.18 25.22 -6.90
CA VAL A 446 -5.04 25.21 -7.84
C VAL A 446 -5.48 24.80 -9.25
N LEU A 447 -6.37 23.82 -9.33
CA LEU A 447 -6.74 23.17 -10.58
C LEU A 447 -7.96 23.79 -11.27
N ASP A 448 -8.75 24.59 -10.55
CA ASP A 448 -9.91 25.27 -11.10
C ASP A 448 -9.47 26.51 -11.92
N PRO A 449 -9.72 26.55 -13.24
CA PRO A 449 -9.36 27.70 -14.08
C PRO A 449 -10.05 29.00 -13.68
N GLU A 450 -11.14 28.95 -12.91
CA GLU A 450 -11.87 30.13 -12.45
C GLU A 450 -11.26 30.72 -11.18
N GLN A 451 -10.58 29.90 -10.38
CA GLN A 451 -10.00 30.28 -9.08
C GLN A 451 -8.47 30.40 -9.10
N ASN A 452 -7.79 29.64 -9.94
CA ASN A 452 -6.33 29.53 -9.95
C ASN A 452 -5.58 30.82 -10.31
N ASN A 453 -6.28 31.83 -10.82
CA ASN A 453 -5.71 33.15 -11.08
C ASN A 453 -5.47 33.98 -9.80
N LYS A 454 -6.04 33.53 -8.66
CA LYS A 454 -5.91 34.12 -7.33
C LYS A 454 -5.53 33.08 -6.29
N PHE A 455 -4.60 32.22 -6.61
CA PHE A 455 -4.13 31.21 -5.67
C PHE A 455 -3.47 31.86 -4.45
N ALA A 456 -4.03 31.62 -3.27
CA ALA A 456 -3.56 32.17 -2.02
C ALA A 456 -2.73 31.17 -1.24
N ASP A 457 -1.41 31.41 -1.15
CA ASP A 457 -0.51 30.66 -0.28
C ASP A 457 -0.47 31.31 1.11
N HIS A 458 -0.54 30.51 2.17
CA HIS A 458 -0.59 31.03 3.54
C HIS A 458 0.73 31.66 4.01
N TYR A 459 1.87 31.27 3.42
CA TYR A 459 3.15 31.89 3.70
C TYR A 459 3.33 33.20 2.93
N ALA A 460 3.01 33.17 1.63
CA ALA A 460 3.15 34.32 0.77
C ALA A 460 2.11 35.41 1.10
N GLU A 461 0.92 35.05 1.54
CA GLU A 461 -0.20 35.93 1.88
C GLU A 461 -0.50 36.95 0.77
N VAL A 462 -0.22 36.62 -0.47
CA VAL A 462 -0.53 37.38 -1.67
C VAL A 462 -1.06 36.45 -2.74
N ASP A 463 -1.95 36.97 -3.58
CA ASP A 463 -2.50 36.21 -4.69
C ASP A 463 -1.42 35.97 -5.77
N TYR A 464 -1.28 34.68 -6.16
CA TYR A 464 -0.37 34.28 -7.24
C TYR A 464 -1.17 33.68 -8.40
N ASP A 465 -0.94 34.20 -9.60
CA ASP A 465 -1.68 33.79 -10.81
C ASP A 465 -1.06 32.52 -11.44
N LEU A 466 -1.77 31.38 -11.29
CA LEU A 466 -1.42 30.08 -11.89
C LEU A 466 -2.08 29.80 -13.24
N SER A 467 -2.82 30.76 -13.83
CA SER A 467 -3.61 30.56 -15.04
C SER A 467 -2.78 30.20 -16.29
N ASP A 468 -1.49 30.52 -16.31
CA ASP A 468 -0.56 30.18 -17.39
C ASP A 468 0.08 28.79 -17.22
N VAL A 469 -0.07 28.14 -16.05
CA VAL A 469 0.49 26.83 -15.73
C VAL A 469 -0.32 25.72 -16.40
N MET A 470 0.34 24.81 -17.07
CA MET A 470 -0.28 23.61 -17.61
C MET A 470 -0.20 22.48 -16.59
N PHE A 471 -1.31 22.10 -15.99
CA PHE A 471 -1.37 20.98 -15.05
C PHE A 471 -1.68 19.68 -15.78
N ILE A 472 -0.95 18.63 -15.41
CA ILE A 472 -1.23 17.24 -15.82
C ILE A 472 -1.18 16.38 -14.56
N ALA A 473 -2.14 15.49 -14.38
CA ALA A 473 -2.17 14.55 -13.26
C ALA A 473 -1.80 13.14 -13.72
N THR A 474 -1.23 12.34 -12.84
CA THR A 474 -1.08 10.89 -13.04
C THR A 474 -1.72 10.12 -11.88
N SER A 475 -2.29 8.99 -12.20
CA SER A 475 -2.91 8.09 -11.24
C SER A 475 -2.66 6.63 -11.62
N ASN A 476 -2.62 5.74 -10.63
CA ASN A 476 -2.60 4.30 -10.90
C ASN A 476 -4.02 3.71 -10.92
N SER A 477 -4.96 4.30 -10.21
CA SER A 477 -6.34 3.88 -10.10
C SER A 477 -7.31 5.05 -10.30
N LEU A 478 -8.61 4.76 -10.40
CA LEU A 478 -9.65 5.80 -10.42
C LEU A 478 -10.11 6.23 -9.02
N ASN A 479 -9.40 5.80 -7.98
CA ASN A 479 -9.70 6.19 -6.61
C ASN A 479 -9.21 7.63 -6.32
N ILE A 480 -9.81 8.57 -7.02
CA ILE A 480 -9.56 10.01 -6.91
C ILE A 480 -10.80 10.65 -6.31
N PRO A 481 -10.69 11.62 -5.39
CA PRO A 481 -11.83 12.36 -4.88
C PRO A 481 -12.73 12.91 -6.01
N THR A 482 -14.03 12.64 -5.95
CA THR A 482 -14.99 12.99 -7.01
C THR A 482 -14.90 14.45 -7.46
N PRO A 483 -14.77 15.46 -6.57
CA PRO A 483 -14.67 16.86 -6.98
C PRO A 483 -13.43 17.16 -7.86
N LEU A 484 -12.32 16.44 -7.64
CA LEU A 484 -11.13 16.54 -8.50
C LEU A 484 -11.35 15.82 -9.82
N LEU A 485 -12.00 14.65 -9.79
CA LEU A 485 -12.28 13.84 -10.96
C LEU A 485 -13.13 14.58 -11.99
N ASP A 486 -14.15 15.35 -11.53
CA ASP A 486 -15.05 16.15 -12.37
C ASP A 486 -14.31 17.25 -13.17
N ARG A 487 -13.11 17.64 -12.75
CA ARG A 487 -12.28 18.63 -13.43
C ARG A 487 -11.22 18.02 -14.34
N MET A 488 -11.19 16.68 -14.44
CA MET A 488 -10.15 15.95 -15.17
C MET A 488 -10.68 15.29 -16.42
N GLU A 489 -9.93 15.39 -17.50
CA GLU A 489 -10.09 14.55 -18.67
C GLU A 489 -9.23 13.29 -18.50
N ILE A 490 -9.90 12.14 -18.36
CA ILE A 490 -9.23 10.88 -18.07
C ILE A 490 -8.74 10.24 -19.38
N ILE A 491 -7.43 10.06 -19.46
CA ILE A 491 -6.79 9.27 -20.51
C ILE A 491 -6.29 7.96 -19.91
N ARG A 492 -6.91 6.85 -20.29
CA ARG A 492 -6.56 5.52 -19.78
C ARG A 492 -5.38 4.95 -20.58
N LEU A 493 -4.32 4.59 -19.87
CA LEU A 493 -3.19 3.84 -20.38
C LEU A 493 -3.34 2.39 -19.97
N SER A 494 -3.46 1.50 -20.95
CA SER A 494 -3.44 0.05 -20.71
C SER A 494 -2.01 -0.47 -20.57
N GLY A 495 -1.89 -1.72 -20.10
CA GLY A 495 -0.61 -2.43 -20.13
C GLY A 495 -0.12 -2.70 -21.55
N TYR A 496 1.18 -2.96 -21.68
CA TYR A 496 1.84 -3.27 -22.95
C TYR A 496 1.76 -4.75 -23.28
N THR A 497 1.65 -5.07 -24.56
CA THR A 497 1.83 -6.41 -25.11
C THR A 497 3.30 -6.84 -25.04
N GLU A 498 3.58 -8.14 -25.23
CA GLU A 498 4.96 -8.64 -25.26
C GLU A 498 5.79 -7.95 -26.35
N ASP A 499 5.20 -7.81 -27.56
CA ASP A 499 5.87 -7.16 -28.70
C ASP A 499 6.15 -5.68 -28.45
N GLU A 500 5.18 -4.95 -27.85
CA GLU A 500 5.39 -3.55 -27.45
C GLU A 500 6.50 -3.44 -26.41
N LYS A 501 6.55 -4.32 -25.40
CA LYS A 501 7.62 -4.34 -24.40
C LYS A 501 8.99 -4.61 -25.00
N ILE A 502 9.07 -5.52 -25.98
CA ILE A 502 10.31 -5.81 -26.71
C ILE A 502 10.77 -4.56 -27.45
N ASN A 503 9.89 -3.92 -28.23
CA ASN A 503 10.22 -2.70 -28.96
C ASN A 503 10.65 -1.57 -28.02
N ILE A 504 9.90 -1.34 -26.92
CA ILE A 504 10.26 -0.36 -25.91
C ILE A 504 11.62 -0.67 -25.28
N ALA A 505 11.89 -1.92 -25.00
CA ALA A 505 13.17 -2.33 -24.43
C ALA A 505 14.32 -2.05 -25.37
N MET A 506 14.20 -2.48 -26.62
CA MET A 506 15.27 -2.37 -27.61
C MET A 506 15.53 -0.92 -28.02
N GLN A 507 14.46 -0.13 -28.23
CA GLN A 507 14.60 1.25 -28.71
C GLN A 507 14.94 2.24 -27.60
N TYR A 508 14.45 2.04 -26.38
CA TYR A 508 14.56 3.04 -25.31
C TYR A 508 15.28 2.55 -24.06
N LEU A 509 14.90 1.37 -23.51
CA LEU A 509 15.41 0.97 -22.19
C LEU A 509 16.88 0.51 -22.24
N VAL A 510 17.25 -0.30 -23.23
CA VAL A 510 18.61 -0.80 -23.38
C VAL A 510 19.59 0.35 -23.59
N PRO A 511 19.40 1.26 -24.56
CA PRO A 511 20.29 2.41 -24.73
C PRO A 511 20.36 3.31 -23.51
N LYS A 512 19.22 3.59 -22.88
CA LYS A 512 19.13 4.40 -21.64
C LYS A 512 19.91 3.77 -20.49
N GLN A 513 19.77 2.47 -20.27
CA GLN A 513 20.47 1.77 -19.19
C GLN A 513 21.95 1.60 -19.47
N MET A 514 22.36 1.37 -20.71
CA MET A 514 23.76 1.38 -21.11
C MET A 514 24.42 2.72 -20.77
N LYS A 515 23.79 3.82 -21.18
CA LYS A 515 24.27 5.17 -20.85
C LYS A 515 24.33 5.44 -19.36
N ARG A 516 23.29 5.07 -18.60
CA ARG A 516 23.21 5.30 -17.14
C ARG A 516 24.22 4.48 -16.34
N ASN A 517 24.55 3.28 -16.80
CA ASN A 517 25.49 2.41 -16.12
C ASN A 517 26.94 2.51 -16.70
N GLY A 518 27.19 3.45 -17.60
CA GLY A 518 28.53 3.72 -18.13
C GLY A 518 29.04 2.65 -19.11
N VAL A 519 28.15 1.88 -19.73
CA VAL A 519 28.48 0.93 -20.78
C VAL A 519 28.73 1.70 -22.08
N LYS A 520 29.91 1.53 -22.70
CA LYS A 520 30.26 2.19 -23.95
C LYS A 520 29.67 1.47 -25.15
N GLU A 521 29.56 2.19 -26.27
CA GLU A 521 29.11 1.59 -27.52
C GLU A 521 30.00 0.43 -27.94
N GLY A 522 29.40 -0.71 -28.27
CA GLY A 522 30.11 -1.92 -28.68
C GLY A 522 30.61 -2.82 -27.52
N GLU A 523 30.40 -2.47 -26.24
CA GLU A 523 30.74 -3.32 -25.11
C GLU A 523 29.65 -4.33 -24.75
N LEU A 524 28.39 -4.01 -25.00
CA LEU A 524 27.22 -4.86 -24.73
C LEU A 524 26.27 -4.90 -25.92
N VAL A 525 25.83 -6.08 -26.26
CA VAL A 525 24.73 -6.32 -27.21
C VAL A 525 23.71 -7.21 -26.52
N VAL A 526 22.52 -6.69 -26.30
CA VAL A 526 21.37 -7.45 -25.79
C VAL A 526 20.54 -7.91 -26.99
N GLU A 527 20.37 -9.20 -27.17
CA GLU A 527 19.57 -9.75 -28.25
C GLU A 527 18.07 -9.69 -27.91
N GLU A 528 17.22 -9.61 -28.92
CA GLU A 528 15.75 -9.61 -28.72
C GLU A 528 15.28 -10.87 -27.99
N SER A 529 15.89 -12.04 -28.30
CA SER A 529 15.60 -13.30 -27.61
C SER A 529 15.81 -13.20 -26.09
N ALA A 530 16.87 -12.51 -25.64
CA ALA A 530 17.10 -12.27 -24.23
C ALA A 530 16.03 -11.38 -23.60
N VAL A 531 15.63 -10.30 -24.32
CA VAL A 531 14.57 -9.41 -23.83
C VAL A 531 13.23 -10.15 -23.73
N ARG A 532 12.91 -11.00 -24.69
CA ARG A 532 11.71 -11.85 -24.69
C ARG A 532 11.71 -12.80 -23.48
N ASP A 533 12.85 -13.43 -23.20
CA ASP A 533 13.01 -14.30 -22.02
C ASP A 533 12.92 -13.53 -20.71
N ILE A 534 13.45 -12.31 -20.63
CA ILE A 534 13.28 -11.46 -19.45
C ILE A 534 11.81 -11.17 -19.21
N ILE A 535 11.06 -10.82 -20.23
CA ILE A 535 9.63 -10.52 -20.13
C ILE A 535 8.86 -11.74 -19.63
N ARG A 536 9.17 -12.92 -20.15
CA ARG A 536 8.44 -14.17 -19.88
C ARG A 536 8.77 -14.78 -18.52
N TYR A 537 10.03 -14.78 -18.12
CA TYR A 537 10.52 -15.59 -17.00
C TYR A 537 11.06 -14.79 -15.82
N TYR A 538 11.33 -13.49 -15.98
CA TYR A 538 11.91 -12.66 -14.92
C TYR A 538 11.04 -11.49 -14.50
N THR A 539 10.00 -11.16 -15.29
CA THR A 539 9.08 -10.04 -14.98
C THR A 539 7.63 -10.46 -15.09
N ARG A 540 6.78 -9.91 -14.20
CA ARG A 540 5.32 -10.08 -14.22
C ARG A 540 4.71 -8.71 -13.92
N GLU A 541 4.47 -7.92 -14.96
CA GLU A 541 3.99 -6.54 -14.83
C GLU A 541 3.24 -6.09 -16.09
N ALA A 542 2.30 -5.15 -15.93
CA ALA A 542 1.60 -4.52 -17.05
C ALA A 542 2.51 -3.56 -17.83
N GLY A 543 3.36 -2.83 -17.13
CA GLY A 543 4.32 -1.87 -17.71
C GLY A 543 5.69 -2.47 -18.01
N VAL A 544 6.74 -1.63 -17.91
CA VAL A 544 8.14 -1.99 -18.21
C VAL A 544 9.11 -1.62 -17.07
N ARG A 545 8.61 -1.38 -15.85
CA ARG A 545 9.44 -0.91 -14.72
C ARG A 545 10.39 -2.00 -14.21
N SER A 546 9.91 -3.25 -14.08
CA SER A 546 10.74 -4.37 -13.67
C SER A 546 11.67 -4.79 -14.79
N LEU A 547 11.21 -4.73 -16.06
CA LEU A 547 12.05 -4.95 -17.24
C LEU A 547 13.24 -3.96 -17.28
N ASP A 548 13.00 -2.68 -17.03
CA ASP A 548 14.06 -1.66 -16.94
C ASP A 548 15.07 -1.99 -15.82
N ARG A 549 14.61 -2.50 -14.66
CA ARG A 549 15.47 -2.92 -13.56
C ARG A 549 16.33 -4.14 -13.88
N GLU A 550 15.75 -5.14 -14.56
CA GLU A 550 16.51 -6.34 -14.93
C GLU A 550 17.54 -6.03 -16.03
N ILE A 551 17.21 -5.16 -17.00
CA ILE A 551 18.17 -4.65 -17.99
C ILE A 551 19.31 -3.88 -17.30
N ALA A 552 19.00 -3.01 -16.33
CA ALA A 552 20.00 -2.30 -15.55
C ALA A 552 20.92 -3.25 -14.77
N LYS A 553 20.39 -4.38 -14.26
CA LYS A 553 21.17 -5.41 -13.57
C LYS A 553 22.16 -6.10 -14.52
N ILE A 554 21.73 -6.39 -15.75
CA ILE A 554 22.62 -6.91 -16.79
C ILE A 554 23.74 -5.92 -17.07
N CYS A 555 23.42 -4.66 -17.32
CA CYS A 555 24.43 -3.62 -17.56
C CYS A 555 25.46 -3.53 -16.42
N ARG A 556 25.01 -3.52 -15.16
CA ARG A 556 25.90 -3.47 -13.99
C ARG A 556 26.84 -4.68 -13.91
N LYS A 557 26.33 -5.90 -14.17
CA LYS A 557 27.15 -7.10 -14.17
C LYS A 557 28.17 -7.09 -15.30
N VAL A 558 27.80 -6.61 -16.47
CA VAL A 558 28.72 -6.47 -17.61
C VAL A 558 29.82 -5.46 -17.30
N VAL A 559 29.51 -4.30 -16.73
CA VAL A 559 30.51 -3.32 -16.31
C VAL A 559 31.47 -3.92 -15.29
N MET A 560 30.93 -4.64 -14.29
CA MET A 560 31.75 -5.35 -13.31
C MET A 560 32.71 -6.36 -13.98
N GLN A 561 32.22 -7.17 -14.92
CA GLN A 561 33.06 -8.12 -15.67
C GLN A 561 34.16 -7.43 -16.48
N ILE A 562 33.83 -6.31 -17.14
CA ILE A 562 34.78 -5.54 -17.93
C ILE A 562 35.87 -4.98 -17.01
N THR A 563 35.47 -4.32 -15.90
CA THR A 563 36.42 -3.73 -14.94
C THR A 563 37.34 -4.76 -14.30
N LEU A 564 36.79 -5.91 -13.86
CA LEU A 564 37.61 -7.02 -13.32
C LEU A 564 38.59 -7.59 -14.34
N ASN A 565 38.21 -7.65 -15.62
CA ASN A 565 39.09 -8.08 -16.69
C ASN A 565 40.19 -7.06 -17.02
N GLU A 566 39.87 -5.78 -16.92
CA GLU A 566 40.87 -4.70 -17.06
C GLU A 566 41.87 -4.69 -15.90
N ASP A 567 41.41 -4.88 -14.66
CA ASP A 567 42.29 -4.95 -13.49
C ASP A 567 43.18 -6.20 -13.50
N LYS A 568 42.66 -7.35 -13.92
CA LYS A 568 43.46 -8.56 -14.14
C LYS A 568 44.53 -8.37 -15.24
N LYS A 569 44.24 -7.62 -16.30
CA LYS A 569 45.22 -7.26 -17.34
C LYS A 569 46.27 -6.26 -16.87
N ARG A 570 45.92 -5.38 -15.96
CA ARG A 570 46.86 -4.41 -15.32
C ARG A 570 47.78 -5.12 -14.32
N SER A 571 47.27 -6.13 -13.61
CA SER A 571 48.07 -6.89 -12.63
C SER A 571 49.01 -7.94 -13.24
N SER A 572 48.74 -8.40 -14.48
CA SER A 572 49.66 -9.30 -15.23
C SER A 572 50.63 -8.46 -16.06
N GLU A 573 51.80 -8.19 -15.49
CA GLU A 573 52.96 -7.57 -16.18
C GLU A 573 53.48 -8.45 -17.30
N THR A 574 52.88 -8.35 -18.47
CA THR A 574 53.48 -8.75 -19.73
C THR A 574 53.07 -7.76 -20.79
N LYS A 575 54.01 -6.86 -21.11
CA LYS A 575 53.96 -5.94 -22.24
C LYS A 575 53.72 -6.69 -23.53
N LYS A 576 52.45 -6.73 -23.98
CA LYS A 576 52.16 -6.83 -25.41
C LYS A 576 50.97 -5.92 -25.71
N THR A 577 51.29 -4.77 -26.28
CA THR A 577 50.39 -3.82 -26.90
C THR A 577 49.61 -4.49 -28.02
N SER A 578 48.43 -5.02 -27.73
CA SER A 578 47.41 -5.23 -28.73
C SER A 578 46.24 -4.34 -28.40
N LYS A 579 46.07 -3.27 -29.18
CA LYS A 579 44.83 -2.43 -29.25
C LYS A 579 43.67 -3.23 -29.85
N ALA A 580 43.38 -4.42 -29.34
CA ALA A 580 42.16 -5.12 -29.71
C ALA A 580 41.01 -4.48 -28.91
N LYS A 581 40.02 -3.91 -29.62
CA LYS A 581 38.76 -3.46 -29.04
C LYS A 581 38.19 -4.62 -28.21
N PRO A 582 37.70 -4.39 -27.00
CA PRO A 582 37.07 -5.45 -26.20
C PRO A 582 35.94 -6.07 -27.03
N LYS A 583 35.92 -7.41 -27.08
CA LYS A 583 34.85 -8.13 -27.79
C LYS A 583 33.54 -7.86 -27.09
N ALA A 584 32.55 -7.38 -27.81
CA ALA A 584 31.22 -7.10 -27.24
C ALA A 584 30.66 -8.31 -26.48
N VAL A 585 30.21 -8.09 -25.29
CA VAL A 585 29.49 -9.10 -24.51
C VAL A 585 28.10 -9.24 -25.11
N LYS A 586 27.79 -10.41 -25.67
CA LYS A 586 26.47 -10.73 -26.22
C LYS A 586 25.64 -11.42 -25.15
N VAL A 587 24.47 -10.86 -24.85
CA VAL A 587 23.48 -11.45 -23.93
C VAL A 587 22.33 -11.99 -24.75
N ASN A 588 22.09 -13.29 -24.64
CA ASN A 588 21.01 -14.02 -25.31
C ASN A 588 20.28 -14.94 -24.32
N GLU A 589 19.27 -15.66 -24.76
CA GLU A 589 18.49 -16.59 -23.96
C GLU A 589 19.33 -17.65 -23.21
N LYS A 590 20.46 -18.10 -23.82
CA LYS A 590 21.28 -19.20 -23.26
C LYS A 590 22.15 -18.78 -22.08
N ASN A 591 22.61 -17.52 -22.07
CA ASN A 591 23.52 -17.03 -21.04
C ASN A 591 22.83 -16.02 -20.09
N LEU A 592 21.52 -15.80 -20.25
CA LEU A 592 20.74 -14.84 -19.45
C LEU A 592 20.77 -15.21 -17.95
N HIS A 593 20.81 -16.51 -17.63
CA HIS A 593 20.86 -16.99 -16.25
C HIS A 593 22.13 -16.55 -15.49
N ASP A 594 23.24 -16.33 -16.19
CA ASP A 594 24.50 -15.86 -15.59
C ASP A 594 24.34 -14.43 -15.03
N TYR A 595 23.46 -13.65 -15.65
CA TYR A 595 23.20 -12.25 -15.29
C TYR A 595 22.05 -12.11 -14.32
N LEU A 596 20.95 -12.83 -14.50
CA LEU A 596 19.72 -12.62 -13.75
C LEU A 596 19.47 -13.69 -12.68
N GLY A 597 20.11 -14.86 -12.80
CA GLY A 597 19.93 -16.01 -11.92
C GLY A 597 18.79 -16.90 -12.39
N VAL A 598 18.20 -17.66 -11.47
CA VAL A 598 17.10 -18.60 -11.75
C VAL A 598 15.86 -17.89 -12.29
N ARG A 599 15.15 -18.50 -13.20
CA ARG A 599 13.84 -18.05 -13.68
C ARG A 599 12.90 -17.95 -12.50
N ARG A 600 12.13 -16.87 -12.44
CA ARG A 600 11.22 -16.57 -11.32
C ARG A 600 9.78 -16.93 -11.60
N PHE A 601 9.42 -16.96 -12.88
CA PHE A 601 8.07 -17.21 -13.35
C PHE A 601 8.09 -18.28 -14.44
N ASP A 602 7.04 -19.08 -14.48
CA ASP A 602 6.82 -20.03 -15.55
C ASP A 602 5.93 -19.37 -16.62
N TYR A 603 6.29 -19.56 -17.88
CA TYR A 603 5.55 -19.02 -19.02
C TYR A 603 4.81 -20.16 -19.72
N GLY A 604 3.56 -19.91 -20.08
CA GLY A 604 2.77 -20.88 -20.83
C GLY A 604 2.19 -21.99 -19.96
N VAL A 605 1.86 -21.71 -18.72
CA VAL A 605 1.27 -22.65 -17.75
C VAL A 605 -0.25 -22.81 -17.97
N ALA A 606 -0.72 -22.79 -19.22
CA ALA A 606 -1.97 -23.48 -19.48
C ALA A 606 -1.72 -24.96 -19.26
N GLU A 607 -2.49 -25.60 -18.39
CA GLU A 607 -2.35 -27.02 -18.11
C GLU A 607 -2.45 -27.80 -19.42
N SER A 608 -1.62 -28.83 -19.55
CA SER A 608 -1.59 -29.66 -20.76
C SER A 608 -2.67 -30.72 -20.81
N GLU A 609 -3.39 -30.94 -19.69
CA GLU A 609 -4.34 -32.02 -19.52
C GLU A 609 -5.71 -31.49 -19.11
N ASN A 610 -6.77 -32.04 -19.72
CA ASN A 610 -8.14 -31.77 -19.31
C ASN A 610 -8.40 -32.38 -17.94
N ARG A 611 -8.89 -31.57 -16.97
CA ARG A 611 -9.10 -32.02 -15.59
C ARG A 611 -10.53 -31.81 -15.14
N ILE A 612 -10.98 -32.70 -14.26
CA ILE A 612 -12.30 -32.61 -13.64
C ILE A 612 -12.26 -31.57 -12.55
N GLY A 613 -13.24 -30.65 -12.58
CA GLY A 613 -13.40 -29.64 -11.55
C GLY A 613 -12.38 -28.53 -11.55
N GLN A 614 -11.50 -28.44 -12.55
CA GLN A 614 -10.50 -27.39 -12.65
C GLN A 614 -10.73 -26.55 -13.91
N VAL A 615 -10.82 -25.22 -13.72
CA VAL A 615 -11.14 -24.24 -14.77
C VAL A 615 -10.14 -23.12 -14.74
N THR A 616 -9.69 -22.67 -15.91
CA THR A 616 -8.89 -21.47 -16.05
C THR A 616 -9.78 -20.25 -16.25
N GLY A 617 -9.85 -19.40 -15.22
CA GLY A 617 -10.47 -18.08 -15.28
C GLY A 617 -9.47 -17.00 -15.69
N LEU A 618 -9.96 -15.80 -15.99
CA LEU A 618 -9.16 -14.63 -16.28
C LEU A 618 -9.42 -13.55 -15.22
N ALA A 619 -8.39 -13.16 -14.50
CA ALA A 619 -8.43 -12.09 -13.50
C ALA A 619 -7.74 -10.83 -14.00
N TRP A 620 -8.17 -9.69 -13.50
CA TRP A 620 -7.50 -8.41 -13.64
C TRP A 620 -6.88 -8.01 -12.29
N THR A 621 -5.64 -7.56 -12.31
CA THR A 621 -4.93 -7.06 -11.15
C THR A 621 -4.25 -5.72 -11.48
N GLU A 622 -3.81 -4.99 -10.47
CA GLU A 622 -3.06 -3.72 -10.67
C GLU A 622 -1.78 -3.89 -11.50
N VAL A 623 -1.23 -5.10 -11.55
CA VAL A 623 -0.04 -5.42 -12.35
C VAL A 623 -0.37 -5.94 -13.76
N GLY A 624 -1.64 -6.08 -14.09
CA GLY A 624 -2.15 -6.54 -15.39
C GLY A 624 -3.09 -7.73 -15.26
N GLY A 625 -3.35 -8.41 -16.39
CA GLY A 625 -4.16 -9.63 -16.40
C GLY A 625 -3.37 -10.85 -15.96
N GLU A 626 -4.06 -11.79 -15.31
CA GLU A 626 -3.53 -13.07 -14.82
C GLU A 626 -4.47 -14.23 -15.13
N LEU A 627 -3.90 -15.45 -15.27
CA LEU A 627 -4.67 -16.69 -15.28
C LEU A 627 -5.05 -17.03 -13.84
N LEU A 628 -6.30 -17.35 -13.62
CA LEU A 628 -6.84 -17.72 -12.32
C LEU A 628 -7.33 -19.16 -12.37
N THR A 629 -6.69 -20.06 -11.69
CA THR A 629 -7.18 -21.43 -11.55
C THR A 629 -8.32 -21.47 -10.54
N VAL A 630 -9.44 -22.05 -10.92
CA VAL A 630 -10.59 -22.32 -10.06
C VAL A 630 -10.76 -23.83 -9.96
N GLU A 631 -10.72 -24.35 -8.77
CA GLU A 631 -10.88 -25.77 -8.48
C GLU A 631 -12.18 -26.02 -7.73
N ALA A 632 -12.91 -27.05 -8.11
CA ALA A 632 -14.10 -27.49 -7.41
C ALA A 632 -14.06 -29.01 -7.19
N VAL A 633 -14.37 -29.44 -6.00
CA VAL A 633 -14.45 -30.86 -5.63
C VAL A 633 -15.77 -31.15 -4.97
N ALA A 634 -16.48 -32.14 -5.50
CA ALA A 634 -17.72 -32.64 -4.90
C ALA A 634 -17.40 -33.76 -3.91
N LEU A 635 -17.84 -33.61 -2.67
CA LEU A 635 -17.60 -34.51 -1.54
C LEU A 635 -18.94 -35.09 -1.06
N PRO A 636 -18.98 -36.29 -0.44
CA PRO A 636 -20.16 -36.74 0.29
C PRO A 636 -20.51 -35.76 1.40
N GLY A 637 -21.78 -35.36 1.52
CA GLY A 637 -22.13 -34.35 2.54
C GLY A 637 -23.63 -34.04 2.55
N LYS A 638 -24.01 -32.86 3.01
CA LYS A 638 -25.36 -32.38 3.24
C LYS A 638 -25.70 -31.08 2.48
N GLY A 639 -25.02 -30.80 1.40
CA GLY A 639 -25.24 -29.60 0.60
C GLY A 639 -24.47 -28.34 1.07
N VAL A 640 -23.42 -28.53 1.85
CA VAL A 640 -22.58 -27.40 2.35
C VAL A 640 -21.69 -26.90 1.23
N ILE A 641 -21.59 -25.55 1.12
CA ILE A 641 -20.64 -24.87 0.24
C ILE A 641 -19.45 -24.42 1.08
N GLN A 642 -18.26 -24.90 0.75
CA GLN A 642 -17.02 -24.46 1.35
C GLN A 642 -16.20 -23.67 0.35
N CYS A 643 -15.68 -22.51 0.75
CA CYS A 643 -14.87 -21.65 -0.07
C CYS A 643 -13.51 -21.42 0.58
N THR A 644 -12.41 -21.55 -0.17
CA THR A 644 -11.04 -21.28 0.31
C THR A 644 -10.23 -20.53 -0.75
N GLY A 645 -9.14 -19.85 -0.36
CA GLY A 645 -8.25 -19.09 -1.26
C GLY A 645 -8.28 -17.58 -1.05
N GLN A 646 -8.60 -17.09 0.17
CA GLN A 646 -8.72 -15.65 0.52
C GLN A 646 -9.68 -14.90 -0.42
N LEU A 647 -10.88 -15.44 -0.60
CA LEU A 647 -11.92 -14.83 -1.40
C LEU A 647 -12.57 -13.66 -0.66
N GLY A 648 -12.68 -12.51 -1.31
CA GLY A 648 -13.46 -11.38 -0.84
C GLY A 648 -14.97 -11.66 -0.89
N ASP A 649 -15.76 -10.73 -0.38
CA ASP A 649 -17.20 -10.96 -0.21
C ASP A 649 -17.95 -11.04 -1.56
N VAL A 650 -17.57 -10.20 -2.54
CA VAL A 650 -18.15 -10.24 -3.90
C VAL A 650 -17.89 -11.59 -4.57
N MET A 651 -16.69 -12.15 -4.36
CA MET A 651 -16.35 -13.45 -4.94
C MET A 651 -17.08 -14.60 -4.27
N LYS A 652 -17.33 -14.52 -2.94
CA LYS A 652 -18.18 -15.49 -2.21
C LYS A 652 -19.64 -15.44 -2.68
N GLU A 653 -20.17 -14.24 -2.94
CA GLU A 653 -21.49 -14.06 -3.55
C GLU A 653 -21.55 -14.71 -4.93
N SER A 654 -20.51 -14.55 -5.75
CA SER A 654 -20.40 -15.21 -7.06
C SER A 654 -20.41 -16.73 -6.96
N VAL A 655 -19.76 -17.33 -5.93
CA VAL A 655 -19.84 -18.77 -5.66
C VAL A 655 -21.28 -19.19 -5.33
N SER A 656 -21.97 -18.40 -4.50
CA SER A 656 -23.36 -18.66 -4.10
C SER A 656 -24.34 -18.55 -5.29
N ALA A 657 -24.12 -17.56 -6.17
CA ALA A 657 -24.87 -17.40 -7.41
C ALA A 657 -24.62 -18.57 -8.37
N ALA A 658 -23.35 -18.94 -8.58
CA ALA A 658 -22.96 -20.09 -9.39
C ALA A 658 -23.61 -21.40 -8.90
N TRP A 659 -23.61 -21.63 -7.60
CA TRP A 659 -24.27 -22.77 -6.99
C TRP A 659 -25.77 -22.80 -7.26
N SER A 660 -26.44 -21.66 -7.14
CA SER A 660 -27.85 -21.53 -7.44
C SER A 660 -28.15 -21.85 -8.91
N VAL A 661 -27.29 -21.43 -9.83
CA VAL A 661 -27.40 -21.75 -11.26
C VAL A 661 -27.19 -23.22 -11.51
N VAL A 662 -26.20 -23.88 -10.91
CA VAL A 662 -26.00 -25.33 -11.04
C VAL A 662 -27.21 -26.10 -10.55
N ARG A 663 -27.80 -25.71 -9.41
CA ARG A 663 -29.02 -26.34 -8.89
C ARG A 663 -30.21 -26.16 -9.83
N SER A 664 -30.41 -24.98 -10.37
CA SER A 664 -31.53 -24.70 -11.28
C SER A 664 -31.43 -25.44 -12.60
N ARG A 665 -30.25 -25.91 -12.98
CA ARG A 665 -29.96 -26.63 -14.22
C ARG A 665 -29.62 -28.11 -14.00
N ALA A 666 -29.84 -28.61 -12.77
CA ALA A 666 -29.47 -29.98 -12.41
C ALA A 666 -29.90 -31.03 -13.46
N GLU A 667 -31.15 -31.03 -13.84
CA GLU A 667 -31.68 -31.99 -14.80
C GLU A 667 -31.05 -31.89 -16.19
N SER A 668 -30.83 -30.66 -16.67
CA SER A 668 -30.19 -30.42 -17.99
C SER A 668 -28.74 -30.86 -18.05
N VAL A 669 -28.03 -30.81 -16.93
CA VAL A 669 -26.63 -31.26 -16.82
C VAL A 669 -26.48 -32.71 -16.32
N GLY A 670 -27.57 -33.48 -16.25
CA GLY A 670 -27.53 -34.90 -15.90
C GLY A 670 -27.44 -35.20 -14.41
N LEU A 671 -27.80 -34.24 -13.56
CA LEU A 671 -27.82 -34.41 -12.11
C LEU A 671 -29.26 -34.61 -11.60
N ALA A 672 -29.45 -35.52 -10.63
CA ALA A 672 -30.74 -35.70 -9.98
C ALA A 672 -31.17 -34.38 -9.30
N PRO A 673 -32.49 -34.08 -9.24
CA PRO A 673 -32.97 -32.84 -8.61
C PRO A 673 -32.53 -32.65 -7.16
N ASP A 674 -32.30 -33.75 -6.44
CA ASP A 674 -31.88 -33.81 -5.02
C ASP A 674 -30.38 -34.01 -4.82
N PHE A 675 -29.56 -33.91 -5.88
CA PHE A 675 -28.11 -34.20 -5.82
C PHE A 675 -27.36 -33.40 -4.74
N TYR A 676 -27.83 -32.21 -4.47
CA TYR A 676 -27.21 -31.29 -3.49
C TYR A 676 -27.42 -31.72 -2.03
N GLU A 677 -28.46 -32.52 -1.74
CA GLU A 677 -28.76 -33.02 -0.39
C GLU A 677 -27.73 -34.08 0.09
N LYS A 678 -27.02 -34.70 -0.85
CA LYS A 678 -26.10 -35.81 -0.61
C LYS A 678 -24.63 -35.47 -0.88
N LYS A 679 -24.35 -34.25 -1.32
CA LYS A 679 -22.98 -33.82 -1.69
C LYS A 679 -22.70 -32.39 -1.27
N ASP A 680 -21.55 -32.20 -0.65
CA ASP A 680 -20.97 -30.91 -0.41
C ASP A 680 -20.12 -30.48 -1.61
N ILE A 681 -19.93 -29.20 -1.79
CA ILE A 681 -19.01 -28.64 -2.78
C ILE A 681 -17.95 -27.76 -2.12
N HIS A 682 -16.71 -28.07 -2.40
CA HIS A 682 -15.57 -27.22 -1.99
C HIS A 682 -14.99 -26.53 -3.21
N VAL A 683 -15.05 -25.20 -3.22
CA VAL A 683 -14.43 -24.35 -4.24
C VAL A 683 -13.17 -23.76 -3.67
N HIS A 684 -12.08 -23.96 -4.35
CA HIS A 684 -10.76 -23.44 -3.99
C HIS A 684 -10.18 -22.62 -5.13
N VAL A 685 -9.63 -21.45 -4.78
CA VAL A 685 -8.85 -20.66 -5.73
C VAL A 685 -7.42 -20.56 -5.18
N PRO A 686 -6.46 -21.28 -5.77
CA PRO A 686 -5.08 -21.32 -5.33
C PRO A 686 -4.41 -19.94 -5.19
N GLU A 687 -3.19 -19.88 -4.67
CA GLU A 687 -2.44 -18.65 -4.35
C GLU A 687 -3.05 -17.86 -3.18
N GLY A 688 -3.18 -18.50 -2.01
CA GLY A 688 -3.77 -17.92 -0.80
C GLY A 688 -3.02 -16.72 -0.20
N ALA A 689 -1.86 -16.36 -0.72
CA ALA A 689 -1.13 -15.15 -0.30
C ALA A 689 -1.69 -13.84 -0.90
N THR A 690 -2.51 -13.95 -1.96
CA THR A 690 -3.08 -12.79 -2.66
C THR A 690 -4.60 -12.75 -2.45
N PRO A 691 -5.16 -11.70 -1.82
CA PRO A 691 -6.60 -11.52 -1.75
C PRO A 691 -7.22 -11.44 -3.13
N LYS A 692 -8.34 -12.11 -3.34
CA LYS A 692 -9.06 -12.16 -4.61
C LYS A 692 -10.50 -11.72 -4.38
N ASP A 693 -10.92 -10.71 -5.13
CA ASP A 693 -12.31 -10.25 -5.08
C ASP A 693 -12.79 -9.80 -6.46
N GLY A 694 -14.08 -9.99 -6.73
CA GLY A 694 -14.73 -9.57 -7.95
C GLY A 694 -15.71 -10.59 -8.54
N PRO A 695 -16.71 -10.13 -9.30
CA PRO A 695 -17.78 -10.98 -9.82
C PRO A 695 -17.38 -11.78 -11.07
N SER A 696 -16.28 -11.45 -11.73
CA SER A 696 -15.93 -11.92 -13.09
C SER A 696 -15.53 -13.40 -13.20
N ALA A 697 -15.43 -14.12 -12.08
CA ALA A 697 -15.15 -15.56 -12.04
C ALA A 697 -16.43 -16.45 -12.01
N GLY A 698 -17.61 -15.87 -12.02
CA GLY A 698 -18.87 -16.58 -11.83
C GLY A 698 -19.10 -17.72 -12.83
N ILE A 699 -18.82 -17.50 -14.12
CA ILE A 699 -18.96 -18.56 -15.14
C ILE A 699 -17.91 -19.66 -14.97
N ALA A 700 -16.69 -19.33 -14.54
CA ALA A 700 -15.64 -20.30 -14.28
C ALA A 700 -15.99 -21.19 -13.07
N MET A 701 -16.53 -20.59 -12.01
CA MET A 701 -17.00 -21.32 -10.83
C MET A 701 -18.16 -22.26 -11.18
N THR A 702 -19.10 -21.78 -12.00
CA THR A 702 -20.23 -22.61 -12.44
C THR A 702 -19.74 -23.82 -13.24
N LEU A 703 -18.84 -23.61 -14.20
CA LEU A 703 -18.28 -24.69 -15.02
C LEU A 703 -17.47 -25.68 -14.15
N ALA A 704 -16.66 -25.19 -13.20
CA ALA A 704 -15.90 -26.04 -12.28
C ALA A 704 -16.84 -26.94 -11.45
N MET A 705 -17.92 -26.38 -10.92
CA MET A 705 -18.92 -27.12 -10.14
C MET A 705 -19.63 -28.17 -10.99
N VAL A 706 -20.10 -27.79 -12.20
CA VAL A 706 -20.74 -28.74 -13.12
C VAL A 706 -19.78 -29.89 -13.46
N SER A 707 -18.55 -29.59 -13.82
CA SER A 707 -17.51 -30.60 -14.09
C SER A 707 -17.26 -31.52 -12.88
N ALA A 708 -17.17 -30.95 -11.66
CA ALA A 708 -16.97 -31.73 -10.44
C ALA A 708 -18.12 -32.73 -10.17
N PHE A 709 -19.36 -32.33 -10.42
CA PHE A 709 -20.53 -33.20 -10.20
C PHE A 709 -20.76 -34.22 -11.32
N THR A 710 -20.59 -33.79 -12.57
CA THR A 710 -20.81 -34.66 -13.75
C THR A 710 -19.63 -35.56 -14.06
N LYS A 711 -18.45 -35.27 -13.48
CA LYS A 711 -17.18 -35.94 -13.78
C LYS A 711 -16.69 -35.76 -15.22
N ILE A 712 -17.19 -34.78 -15.93
CA ILE A 712 -16.78 -34.45 -17.28
C ILE A 712 -15.58 -33.47 -17.17
N PRO A 713 -14.42 -33.77 -17.76
CA PRO A 713 -13.24 -32.90 -17.70
C PRO A 713 -13.51 -31.55 -18.39
N VAL A 714 -12.88 -30.52 -17.86
CA VAL A 714 -12.84 -29.19 -18.49
C VAL A 714 -11.68 -29.15 -19.48
N ARG A 715 -11.86 -28.50 -20.59
CA ARG A 715 -10.82 -28.30 -21.61
C ARG A 715 -9.72 -27.39 -21.09
N ALA A 716 -8.47 -27.87 -21.13
CA ALA A 716 -7.29 -27.14 -20.67
C ALA A 716 -6.92 -25.93 -21.56
N ASP A 717 -7.30 -25.97 -22.86
CA ASP A 717 -7.03 -24.92 -23.83
C ASP A 717 -8.07 -23.77 -23.81
N VAL A 718 -9.02 -23.80 -22.88
CA VAL A 718 -10.10 -22.81 -22.74
C VAL A 718 -9.90 -21.99 -21.47
N ALA A 719 -9.97 -20.67 -21.60
CA ALA A 719 -10.10 -19.77 -20.44
C ALA A 719 -11.38 -18.93 -20.57
N MET A 720 -11.83 -18.39 -19.44
CA MET A 720 -13.09 -17.65 -19.45
C MET A 720 -13.14 -16.53 -18.43
N THR A 721 -14.02 -15.58 -18.69
CA THR A 721 -14.36 -14.51 -17.76
C THR A 721 -15.80 -14.08 -17.97
N GLY A 722 -16.53 -13.85 -16.89
CA GLY A 722 -17.91 -13.38 -16.93
C GLY A 722 -18.55 -13.44 -15.56
N GLU A 723 -19.39 -12.47 -15.26
CA GLU A 723 -20.27 -12.50 -14.10
C GLU A 723 -21.49 -13.34 -14.44
N ILE A 724 -22.03 -14.05 -13.46
CA ILE A 724 -23.18 -14.93 -13.64
C ILE A 724 -24.39 -14.41 -12.87
N THR A 725 -25.54 -14.35 -13.52
CA THR A 725 -26.82 -14.10 -12.85
C THR A 725 -27.47 -15.40 -12.37
N LEU A 726 -28.42 -15.32 -11.46
CA LEU A 726 -29.20 -16.49 -10.99
C LEU A 726 -29.98 -17.20 -12.11
N ARG A 727 -30.21 -16.54 -13.24
CA ARG A 727 -30.83 -17.11 -14.43
C ARG A 727 -29.84 -17.78 -15.37
N GLY A 728 -28.51 -17.63 -15.09
CA GLY A 728 -27.47 -18.16 -15.95
C GLY A 728 -27.09 -17.25 -17.12
N GLU A 729 -27.52 -15.98 -17.12
CA GLU A 729 -27.07 -14.98 -18.08
C GLU A 729 -25.66 -14.50 -17.69
N VAL A 730 -24.82 -14.31 -18.70
CA VAL A 730 -23.43 -13.87 -18.55
C VAL A 730 -23.35 -12.35 -18.73
N LEU A 731 -23.01 -11.64 -17.68
CA LEU A 731 -22.91 -10.18 -17.65
C LEU A 731 -21.51 -9.68 -18.02
N PRO A 732 -21.42 -8.43 -18.54
CA PRO A 732 -20.16 -7.84 -18.97
C PRO A 732 -19.20 -7.59 -17.79
N ILE A 733 -17.90 -7.57 -18.12
CA ILE A 733 -16.80 -7.42 -17.15
C ILE A 733 -15.85 -6.29 -17.58
N GLY A 734 -15.06 -5.80 -16.62
CA GLY A 734 -14.00 -4.86 -16.87
C GLY A 734 -12.64 -5.51 -17.15
N GLY A 735 -11.71 -4.73 -17.75
CA GLY A 735 -10.33 -5.17 -17.95
C GLY A 735 -10.16 -6.26 -19.02
N LEU A 736 -11.00 -6.28 -20.05
CA LEU A 736 -10.98 -7.33 -21.07
C LEU A 736 -9.62 -7.38 -21.79
N LYS A 737 -9.01 -6.25 -22.10
CA LYS A 737 -7.72 -6.18 -22.79
C LYS A 737 -6.62 -6.90 -21.99
N GLU A 738 -6.49 -6.61 -20.72
CA GLU A 738 -5.51 -7.21 -19.83
C GLU A 738 -5.75 -8.71 -19.67
N LYS A 739 -6.98 -9.13 -19.58
CA LYS A 739 -7.39 -10.53 -19.48
C LYS A 739 -7.04 -11.32 -20.74
N LEU A 740 -7.32 -10.79 -21.93
CA LEU A 740 -6.95 -11.43 -23.19
C LEU A 740 -5.42 -11.49 -23.39
N LEU A 741 -4.69 -10.45 -22.96
CA LEU A 741 -3.23 -10.47 -22.95
C LEU A 741 -2.67 -11.56 -22.02
N ALA A 742 -3.32 -11.80 -20.88
CA ALA A 742 -2.94 -12.88 -19.98
C ALA A 742 -3.21 -14.26 -20.59
N ALA A 743 -4.37 -14.42 -21.24
CA ALA A 743 -4.73 -15.66 -21.94
C ALA A 743 -3.71 -15.99 -23.04
N LEU A 744 -3.35 -15.00 -23.88
CA LEU A 744 -2.36 -15.18 -24.92
C LEU A 744 -0.98 -15.56 -24.37
N ARG A 745 -0.52 -14.86 -23.31
CA ARG A 745 0.73 -15.17 -22.61
C ARG A 745 0.73 -16.57 -21.99
N GLY A 746 -0.41 -16.99 -21.46
CA GLY A 746 -0.61 -18.29 -20.87
C GLY A 746 -0.67 -19.46 -21.85
N GLY A 747 -0.72 -19.17 -23.16
CA GLY A 747 -0.83 -20.22 -24.19
C GLY A 747 -2.23 -20.75 -24.40
N ILE A 748 -3.25 -20.08 -23.86
CA ILE A 748 -4.68 -20.39 -24.11
C ILE A 748 -5.01 -20.22 -25.57
N LYS A 749 -5.86 -21.06 -26.11
CA LYS A 749 -6.33 -21.00 -27.50
C LYS A 749 -7.73 -20.43 -27.64
N HIS A 750 -8.62 -20.78 -26.73
CA HIS A 750 -10.02 -20.37 -26.76
C HIS A 750 -10.35 -19.52 -25.54
N VAL A 751 -11.00 -18.39 -25.74
CA VAL A 751 -11.41 -17.52 -24.65
C VAL A 751 -12.90 -17.23 -24.72
N LEU A 752 -13.63 -17.51 -23.66
CA LEU A 752 -15.05 -17.21 -23.51
C LEU A 752 -15.20 -15.83 -22.85
N ILE A 753 -15.89 -14.93 -23.50
CA ILE A 753 -16.16 -13.57 -23.03
C ILE A 753 -17.66 -13.28 -23.04
N PRO A 754 -18.16 -12.38 -22.19
CA PRO A 754 -19.55 -11.94 -22.27
C PRO A 754 -19.86 -11.31 -23.63
N LYS A 755 -21.04 -11.57 -24.17
CA LYS A 755 -21.48 -11.03 -25.46
C LYS A 755 -21.44 -9.49 -25.49
N ASP A 756 -21.78 -8.84 -24.38
CA ASP A 756 -21.80 -7.38 -24.27
C ASP A 756 -20.41 -6.73 -24.29
N ASN A 757 -19.34 -7.52 -24.04
CA ASN A 757 -17.96 -7.07 -24.20
C ASN A 757 -17.41 -7.17 -25.62
N VAL A 758 -18.19 -7.58 -26.60
CA VAL A 758 -17.77 -7.60 -28.03
C VAL A 758 -17.34 -6.20 -28.50
N LYS A 759 -18.03 -5.16 -28.04
CA LYS A 759 -17.67 -3.75 -28.31
C LYS A 759 -16.25 -3.41 -27.86
N ASP A 760 -15.78 -4.00 -26.76
CA ASP A 760 -14.46 -3.73 -26.20
C ASP A 760 -13.33 -4.37 -27.04
N LEU A 761 -13.67 -5.29 -27.95
CA LEU A 761 -12.72 -5.90 -28.90
C LEU A 761 -12.13 -4.89 -29.89
N GLU A 762 -12.77 -3.75 -30.13
CA GLU A 762 -12.23 -2.68 -30.96
C GLU A 762 -10.96 -2.08 -30.39
N GLU A 763 -10.80 -2.13 -29.05
CA GLU A 763 -9.61 -1.62 -28.35
C GLU A 763 -8.47 -2.64 -28.23
N ILE A 764 -8.71 -3.89 -28.66
CA ILE A 764 -7.76 -4.99 -28.55
C ILE A 764 -6.81 -4.99 -29.76
N PRO A 765 -5.48 -5.08 -29.56
CA PRO A 765 -4.51 -5.18 -30.64
C PRO A 765 -4.76 -6.40 -31.54
N GLU A 766 -4.52 -6.25 -32.86
CA GLU A 766 -4.78 -7.29 -33.85
C GLU A 766 -3.98 -8.58 -33.59
N ASN A 767 -2.74 -8.49 -33.11
CA ASN A 767 -1.94 -9.66 -32.76
C ASN A 767 -2.56 -10.51 -31.64
N VAL A 768 -3.33 -9.92 -30.75
CA VAL A 768 -4.07 -10.64 -29.70
C VAL A 768 -5.30 -11.29 -30.27
N LYS A 769 -6.05 -10.60 -31.13
CA LYS A 769 -7.25 -11.14 -31.83
C LYS A 769 -6.91 -12.33 -32.70
N THR A 770 -5.79 -12.26 -33.44
CA THR A 770 -5.34 -13.35 -34.33
C THR A 770 -4.73 -14.53 -33.56
N GLY A 771 -4.18 -14.27 -32.37
CA GLY A 771 -3.58 -15.31 -31.52
C GLY A 771 -4.55 -16.10 -30.63
N LEU A 772 -5.81 -15.63 -30.51
CA LEU A 772 -6.85 -16.23 -29.67
C LEU A 772 -8.13 -16.46 -30.48
N THR A 773 -8.80 -17.57 -30.26
CA THR A 773 -10.18 -17.78 -30.72
C THR A 773 -11.14 -17.27 -29.65
N ILE A 774 -11.74 -16.11 -29.88
CA ILE A 774 -12.63 -15.46 -28.91
C ILE A 774 -14.07 -15.86 -29.19
N HIS A 775 -14.75 -16.37 -28.14
CA HIS A 775 -16.13 -16.83 -28.19
C HIS A 775 -17.02 -15.92 -27.34
N PRO A 776 -17.85 -15.07 -27.93
CA PRO A 776 -18.86 -14.32 -27.19
C PRO A 776 -19.98 -15.24 -26.74
N VAL A 777 -20.27 -15.24 -25.43
CA VAL A 777 -21.30 -16.06 -24.82
C VAL A 777 -22.33 -15.19 -24.08
N LYS A 778 -23.60 -15.56 -24.16
CA LYS A 778 -24.68 -14.87 -23.46
C LYS A 778 -25.24 -15.72 -22.31
N TRP A 779 -25.22 -17.03 -22.45
CA TRP A 779 -25.80 -17.95 -21.48
C TRP A 779 -24.75 -18.95 -20.99
N ILE A 780 -24.92 -19.41 -19.76
CA ILE A 780 -24.05 -20.44 -19.16
C ILE A 780 -24.05 -21.74 -19.94
N ASP A 781 -25.16 -22.04 -20.60
CA ASP A 781 -25.29 -23.25 -21.40
C ASP A 781 -24.30 -23.24 -22.59
N GLU A 782 -24.02 -22.08 -23.17
CA GLU A 782 -22.99 -21.90 -24.20
C GLU A 782 -21.58 -22.11 -23.60
N VAL A 783 -21.35 -21.64 -22.35
CA VAL A 783 -20.10 -21.86 -21.63
C VAL A 783 -19.86 -23.34 -21.36
N LEU A 784 -20.88 -24.06 -20.92
CA LEU A 784 -20.82 -25.52 -20.70
C LEU A 784 -20.52 -26.25 -22.00
N ALA A 785 -21.13 -25.84 -23.11
CA ALA A 785 -20.94 -26.45 -24.43
C ALA A 785 -19.50 -26.32 -24.96
N LEU A 786 -18.85 -25.19 -24.70
CA LEU A 786 -17.50 -24.89 -25.19
C LEU A 786 -16.39 -25.27 -24.21
N GLY A 787 -16.70 -25.28 -22.91
CA GLY A 787 -15.72 -25.50 -21.85
C GLY A 787 -15.55 -26.94 -21.41
N LEU A 788 -16.58 -27.77 -21.52
CA LEU A 788 -16.50 -29.20 -21.20
C LEU A 788 -15.97 -30.00 -22.40
N GLU A 789 -15.32 -31.13 -22.12
CA GLU A 789 -14.80 -32.06 -23.14
C GLU A 789 -15.92 -32.76 -23.88
N SER A 790 -17.03 -33.04 -23.19
CA SER A 790 -18.27 -33.61 -23.76
C SER A 790 -19.50 -32.97 -23.13
N GLN A 791 -20.60 -32.98 -23.89
CA GLN A 791 -21.86 -32.45 -23.38
C GLN A 791 -22.44 -33.37 -22.30
N PRO A 792 -22.91 -32.83 -21.17
CA PRO A 792 -23.65 -33.61 -20.21
C PRO A 792 -24.96 -34.15 -20.81
N THR A 793 -25.26 -35.40 -20.54
CA THR A 793 -26.57 -35.98 -20.92
C THR A 793 -27.62 -35.59 -19.90
N PRO A 794 -28.78 -35.06 -20.30
CA PRO A 794 -29.83 -34.69 -19.36
C PRO A 794 -30.23 -35.87 -18.46
N TRP A 795 -30.55 -35.58 -17.21
CA TRP A 795 -30.97 -36.56 -16.26
C TRP A 795 -32.35 -37.08 -16.65
N VAL A 796 -32.49 -38.36 -16.62
CA VAL A 796 -33.77 -39.04 -16.84
C VAL A 796 -34.14 -39.76 -15.55
N ALA A 797 -35.32 -39.50 -15.04
CA ALA A 797 -35.80 -40.17 -13.84
C ALA A 797 -35.70 -41.69 -14.03
N PRO A 798 -35.13 -42.43 -13.08
CA PRO A 798 -35.16 -43.88 -13.17
C PRO A 798 -36.61 -44.30 -13.19
N LEU A 799 -36.96 -45.11 -14.20
CA LEU A 799 -38.31 -45.70 -14.33
C LEU A 799 -38.68 -46.31 -12.98
N SER A 800 -39.85 -45.97 -12.48
CA SER A 800 -40.37 -46.60 -11.26
C SER A 800 -40.36 -48.12 -11.46
N THR A 801 -40.15 -48.88 -10.38
CA THR A 801 -40.08 -50.35 -10.43
C THR A 801 -41.34 -50.98 -11.07
N GLU A 802 -42.49 -50.26 -11.03
CA GLU A 802 -43.70 -50.63 -11.71
C GLU A 802 -43.68 -50.41 -13.23
N GLU A 803 -43.06 -49.25 -13.69
CA GLU A 803 -42.94 -48.97 -15.12
C GLU A 803 -41.88 -49.88 -15.80
N ALA A 804 -40.79 -50.22 -15.09
CA ALA A 804 -39.78 -51.14 -15.56
C ALA A 804 -40.31 -52.56 -15.70
N GLN A 805 -41.29 -52.97 -14.85
CA GLN A 805 -41.99 -54.23 -15.00
C GLN A 805 -43.00 -54.23 -16.16
N VAL A 806 -43.63 -53.12 -16.46
CA VAL A 806 -44.55 -52.95 -17.58
C VAL A 806 -43.78 -52.90 -18.91
N GLU A 807 -42.59 -52.30 -18.97
CA GLU A 807 -41.75 -52.27 -20.19
C GLU A 807 -41.09 -53.61 -20.47
N ALA A 808 -40.67 -54.35 -19.44
CA ALA A 808 -40.19 -55.72 -19.56
C ALA A 808 -41.26 -56.70 -19.95
N ALA A 809 -42.53 -56.38 -19.71
CA ALA A 809 -43.74 -57.23 -20.05
C ALA A 809 -44.27 -57.00 -21.48
N LYS A 810 -43.74 -55.96 -22.23
CA LYS A 810 -44.12 -55.79 -23.67
C LYS A 810 -43.57 -56.95 -24.52
N PRO A 811 -44.39 -57.74 -25.19
CA PRO A 811 -43.94 -58.91 -25.97
C PRO A 811 -43.12 -58.40 -27.19
N LYS A 812 -41.89 -58.91 -27.34
CA LYS A 812 -41.09 -58.75 -28.55
C LYS A 812 -41.89 -59.23 -29.75
N SER A 813 -42.35 -58.32 -30.59
CA SER A 813 -43.03 -58.64 -31.83
C SER A 813 -42.06 -59.49 -32.71
N ARG A 814 -42.47 -60.74 -32.94
CA ARG A 814 -41.80 -61.63 -33.87
C ARG A 814 -41.82 -61.03 -35.27
N ALA A 815 -40.64 -60.65 -35.77
CA ALA A 815 -40.47 -60.33 -37.20
C ALA A 815 -40.76 -61.63 -37.98
N LYS A 816 -41.87 -61.64 -38.73
CA LYS A 816 -42.13 -62.65 -39.71
C LYS A 816 -41.13 -62.55 -40.85
N ALA A 817 -40.29 -63.57 -40.97
CA ALA A 817 -39.49 -63.79 -42.16
C ALA A 817 -40.43 -64.13 -43.32
N THR A 818 -40.53 -63.28 -44.30
CA THR A 818 -41.09 -63.62 -45.61
C THR A 818 -39.94 -63.99 -46.53
N LYS A 819 -39.90 -65.23 -46.88
CA LYS A 819 -39.21 -65.80 -48.04
C LYS A 819 -40.01 -65.34 -49.29
N HIS A 820 -39.41 -64.61 -50.18
CA HIS A 820 -39.33 -64.93 -51.62
C HIS A 820 -38.33 -64.02 -52.29
#